data_09033cc2fed8521f5c4818cf1892c19b
#
_entry.id   09033cc2fed8521f5c4818cf1892c19b
#
_cell.length_a   1.000
_cell.length_b   1.000
_cell.length_c   1.000
_cell.angle_alpha   90.00
_cell.angle_beta   90.00
_cell.angle_gamma   90.00
#
_symmetry.space_group_name_H-M   'P 1'
#
loop_
_entity.id
_entity.type
_entity.pdbx_description
1 polymer ?
#
loop_
_entity_poly.entity_id
_entity_poly.type
_entity_poly.pdbx_seq_one_letter_code
_entity_poly.pdbx_strand_id
1 'polypeptide(L)'
;LKTADAGYLTRRLVDVSQDVIVKIPDCGTLRGIKVQALRKNEEEVESLGERILGRVSLDTIKDPVTDQILVESGTQITEEIVKKIENTLIESVEVRSPLTCEALQGICVKCYGRNLSTGKMVQLGESVGVVAAQSIGEPGTQLTLRTFHVGGVAGNISEENKLIAKFDGTAEIEDLKTVKGKDSEGNDANIVISRTAEIKLIDSKTKNVLSIQNIPYGSSIFIKNKKKLSAGEVICEWDPFNGVIVSEFSGKIVYENIEQGITYKVEIDEQTGFQEKVIIESRNKKLIPTLLINDTKGKLLRSYNLPVGAHLMVNERDSIKEGRILVKIPRKSAKSGDITGGLPRVTELFEARNPSNPAVVSEIDGVISFGKIKRGNREIIVESKFGLIKKYLVKLSNQILVQENDFIKAGMPLSDGSITPTDILRIKGPSAVQQYLVNEVQEVYRLQGVKINDKHFEVVVRQMMRKVRIQDPGDSIFLENQLVYKSDFIIENDNLHSKKVVEEIGDSEKFKAGQIISARQLRDENSFLLREKKNKLIARDAKTATATPELQGITRASLQTKSFISAASFQETTKVLNEAAVNAKVDMLGGLKENVIVGHKIPAGTGLREYDDIIVGSKDEYNSLLIDKEEKIDISNE
;
A
#
# COMPACT_ATOMS: atom_id res chain seq x y z
N LEU A 1 12.73 -27.30 11.07
CA LEU A 1 11.38 -26.88 10.67
C LEU A 1 11.38 -25.48 10.07
N LYS A 2 11.92 -24.46 10.76
CA LYS A 2 11.90 -23.07 10.27
C LYS A 2 12.65 -22.84 8.96
N THR A 3 13.74 -23.56 8.71
CA THR A 3 14.48 -23.52 7.42
C THR A 3 13.63 -24.09 6.28
N ALA A 4 12.84 -25.12 6.55
CA ALA A 4 11.90 -25.66 5.57
C ALA A 4 10.80 -24.67 5.21
N ASP A 5 10.30 -23.90 6.18
CA ASP A 5 9.30 -22.85 5.94
C ASP A 5 9.85 -21.74 5.05
N ALA A 6 11.11 -21.31 5.24
CA ALA A 6 11.79 -20.35 4.38
C ALA A 6 11.96 -20.87 2.95
N GLY A 7 12.40 -22.13 2.80
CA GLY A 7 12.52 -22.77 1.49
C GLY A 7 11.17 -22.91 0.78
N TYR A 8 10.12 -23.23 1.51
CA TYR A 8 8.76 -23.32 0.97
C TYR A 8 8.21 -21.96 0.55
N LEU A 9 8.49 -20.88 1.32
CA LEU A 9 8.13 -19.52 0.90
C LEU A 9 8.84 -19.14 -0.41
N THR A 10 10.17 -19.39 -0.50
CA THR A 10 10.95 -19.11 -1.70
C THR A 10 10.37 -19.82 -2.93
N ARG A 11 10.05 -21.12 -2.79
CA ARG A 11 9.41 -21.90 -3.87
C ARG A 11 8.11 -21.25 -4.32
N ARG A 12 7.22 -20.87 -3.39
CA ARG A 12 5.94 -20.21 -3.73
C ARG A 12 6.14 -18.88 -4.45
N LEU A 13 7.13 -18.08 -4.02
CA LEU A 13 7.49 -16.81 -4.67
C LEU A 13 7.99 -17.04 -6.10
N VAL A 14 8.84 -18.04 -6.33
CA VAL A 14 9.29 -18.39 -7.68
C VAL A 14 8.11 -18.82 -8.55
N ASP A 15 7.22 -19.69 -8.03
CA ASP A 15 6.08 -20.19 -8.79
C ASP A 15 5.09 -19.09 -9.23
N VAL A 16 4.91 -18.04 -8.42
CA VAL A 16 4.01 -16.93 -8.75
C VAL A 16 4.64 -15.91 -9.71
N SER A 17 5.97 -15.78 -9.69
CA SER A 17 6.67 -14.71 -10.43
C SER A 17 7.52 -15.19 -11.61
N GLN A 18 7.65 -16.49 -11.86
CA GLN A 18 8.53 -17.07 -12.88
C GLN A 18 8.22 -16.59 -14.31
N ASP A 19 7.00 -16.18 -14.58
CA ASP A 19 6.55 -15.69 -15.90
C ASP A 19 6.83 -14.17 -16.11
N VAL A 20 7.38 -13.49 -15.08
CA VAL A 20 7.69 -12.07 -15.17
C VAL A 20 9.08 -11.85 -15.78
N ILE A 21 9.07 -11.51 -17.06
CA ILE A 21 10.26 -11.27 -17.89
C ILE A 21 10.14 -9.85 -18.45
N VAL A 22 11.26 -9.18 -18.68
CA VAL A 22 11.30 -7.88 -19.35
C VAL A 22 11.12 -8.10 -20.84
N LYS A 23 9.94 -7.73 -21.40
CA LYS A 23 9.59 -8.02 -22.80
C LYS A 23 9.56 -6.80 -23.72
N ILE A 24 9.33 -5.60 -23.18
CA ILE A 24 9.17 -4.39 -23.97
C ILE A 24 10.05 -3.25 -23.42
N PRO A 25 10.55 -2.37 -24.27
CA PRO A 25 11.38 -1.25 -23.80
C PRO A 25 10.59 -0.22 -23.00
N ASP A 26 9.38 0.14 -23.45
CA ASP A 26 8.51 1.10 -22.78
C ASP A 26 7.03 0.73 -22.95
N CYS A 27 6.24 0.83 -21.89
CA CYS A 27 4.80 0.61 -21.94
C CYS A 27 3.98 1.91 -22.11
N GLY A 28 4.63 3.09 -22.08
CA GLY A 28 3.96 4.39 -22.26
C GLY A 28 3.00 4.79 -21.13
N THR A 29 3.06 4.14 -19.97
CA THR A 29 2.15 4.45 -18.85
C THR A 29 2.30 5.88 -18.36
N LEU A 30 1.17 6.53 -18.08
CA LEU A 30 1.08 7.83 -17.42
C LEU A 30 0.89 7.70 -15.90
N ARG A 31 0.87 6.48 -15.36
CA ARG A 31 0.70 6.23 -13.93
C ARG A 31 2.04 5.93 -13.28
N GLY A 32 2.33 6.65 -12.22
CA GLY A 32 3.48 6.41 -11.35
C GLY A 32 3.07 5.99 -9.96
N ILE A 33 4.06 5.85 -9.10
CA ILE A 33 3.89 5.72 -7.67
C ILE A 33 4.58 6.91 -7.01
N LYS A 34 3.86 7.54 -6.10
CA LYS A 34 4.42 8.57 -5.24
C LYS A 34 5.22 7.90 -4.13
N VAL A 35 6.54 8.03 -4.21
CA VAL A 35 7.49 7.47 -3.24
C VAL A 35 7.87 8.53 -2.22
N GLN A 36 7.83 8.17 -0.95
CA GLN A 36 8.26 8.97 0.20
C GLN A 36 9.22 8.15 1.05
N ALA A 37 9.95 8.80 1.96
CA ALA A 37 10.71 8.09 2.98
C ALA A 37 9.78 7.19 3.81
N LEU A 38 10.21 5.96 4.10
CA LEU A 38 9.46 5.05 4.95
C LEU A 38 9.73 5.41 6.41
N ARG A 39 8.69 5.86 7.10
CA ARG A 39 8.76 6.25 8.51
C ARG A 39 7.86 5.36 9.35
N LYS A 40 8.34 5.00 10.52
CA LYS A 40 7.56 4.31 11.57
C LYS A 40 7.68 5.09 12.87
N ASN A 41 6.55 5.52 13.42
CA ASN A 41 6.51 6.32 14.65
C ASN A 41 7.51 7.51 14.64
N GLU A 42 7.64 8.15 13.47
CA GLU A 42 8.54 9.29 13.20
C GLU A 42 10.02 8.92 12.94
N GLU A 43 10.45 7.69 13.21
CA GLU A 43 11.77 7.20 12.78
C GLU A 43 11.80 6.88 11.29
N GLU A 44 12.86 7.33 10.61
CA GLU A 44 13.10 7.02 9.21
C GLU A 44 13.72 5.63 9.07
N VAL A 45 12.91 4.67 8.61
CA VAL A 45 13.34 3.28 8.37
C VAL A 45 14.12 3.15 7.07
N GLU A 46 13.71 3.91 6.04
CA GLU A 46 14.33 3.95 4.73
C GLU A 46 14.24 5.36 4.12
N SER A 47 15.38 5.90 3.68
CA SER A 47 15.44 7.24 3.10
C SER A 47 14.76 7.31 1.74
N LEU A 48 14.30 8.51 1.34
CA LEU A 48 13.75 8.75 0.01
C LEU A 48 14.79 8.38 -1.07
N GLY A 49 16.06 8.75 -0.86
CA GLY A 49 17.13 8.47 -1.80
C GLY A 49 17.34 6.98 -2.06
N GLU A 50 17.36 6.12 -1.02
CA GLU A 50 17.46 4.67 -1.19
C GLU A 50 16.31 4.09 -2.02
N ARG A 51 15.08 4.62 -1.85
CA ARG A 51 13.89 4.13 -2.53
C ARG A 51 13.78 4.56 -3.99
N ILE A 52 14.30 5.74 -4.35
CA ILE A 52 14.22 6.26 -5.73
C ILE A 52 15.45 5.91 -6.58
N LEU A 53 16.55 5.49 -5.97
CA LEU A 53 17.79 5.18 -6.67
C LEU A 53 17.59 4.12 -7.76
N GLY A 54 18.03 4.43 -8.98
CA GLY A 54 17.96 3.55 -10.13
C GLY A 54 16.55 3.36 -10.71
N ARG A 55 15.54 4.12 -10.26
CA ARG A 55 14.22 4.19 -10.87
C ARG A 55 14.21 5.23 -12.00
N VAL A 56 13.14 5.20 -12.79
CA VAL A 56 12.90 6.17 -13.86
C VAL A 56 11.84 7.16 -13.36
N SER A 57 12.11 8.45 -13.51
CA SER A 57 11.15 9.49 -13.18
C SER A 57 9.92 9.41 -14.10
N LEU A 58 8.71 9.59 -13.57
CA LEU A 58 7.51 9.72 -14.38
C LEU A 58 7.43 11.12 -14.96
N ASP A 59 7.44 12.12 -14.09
CA ASP A 59 7.36 13.53 -14.45
C ASP A 59 8.70 14.23 -14.27
N THR A 60 8.79 15.43 -14.84
CA THR A 60 9.95 16.30 -14.65
C THR A 60 10.01 16.78 -13.21
N ILE A 61 11.08 16.44 -12.51
CA ILE A 61 11.30 16.86 -11.12
C ILE A 61 11.99 18.21 -11.14
N LYS A 62 11.35 19.20 -10.52
CA LYS A 62 11.86 20.56 -10.37
C LYS A 62 12.14 20.85 -8.92
N ASP A 63 13.16 21.66 -8.67
CA ASP A 63 13.41 22.19 -7.34
C ASP A 63 12.30 23.20 -6.99
N PRO A 64 11.57 23.02 -5.89
CA PRO A 64 10.47 23.91 -5.50
C PRO A 64 10.91 25.35 -5.18
N VAL A 65 12.21 25.57 -4.93
CA VAL A 65 12.75 26.90 -4.59
C VAL A 65 13.31 27.63 -5.80
N THR A 66 14.10 26.92 -6.63
CA THR A 66 14.81 27.54 -7.76
C THR A 66 14.14 27.34 -9.10
N ASP A 67 13.07 26.51 -9.18
CA ASP A 67 12.40 26.08 -10.41
C ASP A 67 13.35 25.41 -11.45
N GLN A 68 14.57 25.07 -11.03
CA GLN A 68 15.53 24.36 -11.88
C GLN A 68 15.09 22.92 -12.09
N ILE A 69 15.22 22.44 -13.30
CA ILE A 69 14.95 21.04 -13.63
C ILE A 69 16.10 20.19 -13.06
N LEU A 70 15.79 19.31 -12.10
CA LEU A 70 16.72 18.35 -11.54
C LEU A 70 16.77 17.07 -12.36
N VAL A 71 15.62 16.62 -12.84
CA VAL A 71 15.45 15.38 -13.61
C VAL A 71 14.38 15.59 -14.67
N GLU A 72 14.66 15.20 -15.90
CA GLU A 72 13.66 15.20 -16.97
C GLU A 72 12.79 13.93 -16.88
N SER A 73 11.53 14.05 -17.33
CA SER A 73 10.61 12.91 -17.44
C SER A 73 11.23 11.77 -18.26
N GLY A 74 11.08 10.54 -17.77
CA GLY A 74 11.56 9.33 -18.44
C GLY A 74 13.06 9.08 -18.32
N THR A 75 13.81 9.88 -17.53
CA THR A 75 15.24 9.66 -17.26
C THR A 75 15.46 8.81 -16.01
N GLN A 76 16.59 8.11 -15.98
CA GLN A 76 16.99 7.30 -14.82
C GLN A 76 17.56 8.20 -13.72
N ILE A 77 17.15 7.96 -12.47
CA ILE A 77 17.66 8.64 -11.29
C ILE A 77 18.95 7.95 -10.86
N THR A 78 20.08 8.66 -11.02
CA THR A 78 21.43 8.21 -10.64
C THR A 78 21.79 8.68 -9.23
N GLU A 79 22.92 8.18 -8.69
CA GLU A 79 23.42 8.57 -7.37
C GLU A 79 23.68 10.09 -7.24
N GLU A 80 24.16 10.73 -8.31
CA GLU A 80 24.38 12.18 -8.32
C GLU A 80 23.08 12.98 -8.24
N ILE A 81 22.06 12.49 -8.93
CA ILE A 81 20.72 13.07 -8.93
C ILE A 81 20.07 12.89 -7.56
N VAL A 82 20.20 11.70 -6.94
CA VAL A 82 19.68 11.43 -5.59
C VAL A 82 20.27 12.43 -4.59
N LYS A 83 21.57 12.65 -4.59
CA LYS A 83 22.22 13.64 -3.71
C LYS A 83 21.68 15.05 -3.93
N LYS A 84 21.37 15.43 -5.18
CA LYS A 84 20.75 16.72 -5.47
C LYS A 84 19.33 16.79 -4.90
N ILE A 85 18.53 15.72 -5.06
CA ILE A 85 17.16 15.66 -4.54
C ILE A 85 17.14 15.70 -3.00
N GLU A 86 18.04 14.97 -2.33
CA GLU A 86 18.15 14.97 -0.86
C GLU A 86 18.55 16.33 -0.28
N ASN A 87 19.34 17.11 -1.04
CA ASN A 87 19.69 18.48 -0.68
C ASN A 87 18.57 19.50 -0.95
N THR A 88 17.48 19.09 -1.61
CA THR A 88 16.32 19.94 -1.89
C THR A 88 15.16 19.62 -0.94
N LEU A 89 14.09 20.40 -1.02
CA LEU A 89 12.88 20.30 -0.20
C LEU A 89 11.92 19.19 -0.61
N ILE A 90 12.32 18.31 -1.51
CA ILE A 90 11.44 17.32 -2.11
C ILE A 90 11.25 16.16 -1.12
N GLU A 91 10.05 16.03 -0.55
CA GLU A 91 9.68 14.93 0.36
C GLU A 91 9.11 13.72 -0.39
N SER A 92 8.64 13.92 -1.62
CA SER A 92 8.03 12.85 -2.41
C SER A 92 8.33 13.02 -3.90
N VAL A 93 8.57 11.90 -4.57
CA VAL A 93 8.85 11.85 -6.01
C VAL A 93 7.93 10.84 -6.68
N GLU A 94 7.36 11.20 -7.84
CA GLU A 94 6.62 10.27 -8.67
C GLU A 94 7.57 9.53 -9.62
N VAL A 95 7.62 8.21 -9.44
CA VAL A 95 8.49 7.33 -10.20
C VAL A 95 7.71 6.24 -10.91
N ARG A 96 8.26 5.74 -12.00
CA ARG A 96 7.76 4.55 -12.67
C ARG A 96 8.07 3.31 -11.83
N SER A 97 7.12 2.39 -11.77
CA SER A 97 7.22 1.18 -10.95
C SER A 97 6.69 -0.05 -11.70
N PRO A 98 7.20 -1.26 -11.37
CA PRO A 98 6.58 -2.50 -11.78
C PRO A 98 5.07 -2.60 -11.47
N LEU A 99 4.59 -2.02 -10.37
CA LEU A 99 3.18 -2.07 -9.96
C LEU A 99 2.24 -1.37 -10.94
N THR A 100 2.68 -0.25 -11.51
CA THR A 100 1.88 0.57 -12.43
C THR A 100 2.15 0.25 -13.91
N CYS A 101 3.03 -0.71 -14.18
CA CYS A 101 3.37 -1.10 -15.55
C CYS A 101 2.16 -1.68 -16.31
N GLU A 102 1.84 -1.10 -17.46
CA GLU A 102 0.71 -1.48 -18.33
C GLU A 102 1.07 -2.54 -19.38
N ALA A 103 2.26 -3.13 -19.30
CA ALA A 103 2.62 -4.24 -20.16
C ALA A 103 1.65 -5.42 -19.96
N LEU A 104 1.08 -5.93 -21.07
CA LEU A 104 0.12 -7.05 -21.06
C LEU A 104 0.76 -8.33 -20.52
N GLN A 105 2.03 -8.57 -20.85
CA GLN A 105 2.83 -9.68 -20.35
C GLN A 105 4.20 -9.18 -19.90
N GLY A 106 4.67 -9.67 -18.75
CA GLY A 106 5.94 -9.26 -18.20
C GLY A 106 5.97 -7.79 -17.70
N ILE A 107 7.12 -7.15 -17.79
CA ILE A 107 7.37 -5.76 -17.36
C ILE A 107 8.19 -5.05 -18.45
N CYS A 108 8.10 -3.73 -18.54
CA CYS A 108 8.93 -2.95 -19.45
C CYS A 108 10.24 -2.50 -18.77
N VAL A 109 11.26 -2.19 -19.58
CA VAL A 109 12.58 -1.72 -19.15
C VAL A 109 12.47 -0.48 -18.26
N LYS A 110 11.71 0.53 -18.70
CA LYS A 110 11.59 1.80 -17.97
C LYS A 110 10.88 1.66 -16.62
N CYS A 111 9.86 0.82 -16.50
CA CYS A 111 9.16 0.60 -15.23
C CYS A 111 10.00 -0.19 -14.22
N TYR A 112 10.84 -1.11 -14.69
CA TYR A 112 11.78 -1.81 -13.83
C TYR A 112 12.99 -0.94 -13.49
N GLY A 113 13.55 -0.21 -14.48
CA GLY A 113 14.68 0.68 -14.32
C GLY A 113 16.02 -0.08 -14.25
N ARG A 114 16.89 0.31 -13.32
CA ARG A 114 18.25 -0.20 -13.17
C ARG A 114 18.30 -1.67 -12.74
N ASN A 115 19.13 -2.46 -13.38
CA ASN A 115 19.53 -3.77 -12.88
C ASN A 115 20.55 -3.58 -11.76
N LEU A 116 20.29 -4.16 -10.58
CA LEU A 116 21.09 -3.96 -9.38
C LEU A 116 22.47 -4.64 -9.45
N SER A 117 22.62 -5.70 -10.26
CA SER A 117 23.89 -6.41 -10.40
C SER A 117 24.87 -5.68 -11.32
N THR A 118 24.37 -5.14 -12.44
CA THR A 118 25.22 -4.50 -13.46
C THR A 118 25.31 -2.99 -13.32
N GLY A 119 24.42 -2.38 -12.54
CA GLY A 119 24.34 -0.93 -12.40
C GLY A 119 23.77 -0.18 -13.61
N LYS A 120 23.44 -0.87 -14.70
CA LYS A 120 22.88 -0.32 -15.94
C LYS A 120 21.38 -0.56 -16.02
N MET A 121 20.71 0.06 -16.98
CA MET A 121 19.30 -0.26 -17.26
C MET A 121 19.15 -1.75 -17.57
N VAL A 122 18.04 -2.35 -17.12
CA VAL A 122 17.73 -3.76 -17.36
C VAL A 122 17.66 -4.05 -18.86
N GLN A 123 18.12 -5.22 -19.29
CA GLN A 123 18.06 -5.66 -20.68
C GLN A 123 16.74 -6.39 -20.97
N LEU A 124 16.35 -6.40 -22.23
CA LEU A 124 15.24 -7.23 -22.69
C LEU A 124 15.57 -8.71 -22.45
N GLY A 125 14.56 -9.48 -22.06
CA GLY A 125 14.72 -10.90 -21.78
C GLY A 125 15.18 -11.25 -20.38
N GLU A 126 15.45 -10.28 -19.50
CA GLU A 126 15.85 -10.59 -18.14
C GLU A 126 14.66 -11.10 -17.30
N SER A 127 14.87 -12.23 -16.60
CA SER A 127 13.86 -12.88 -15.77
C SER A 127 13.79 -12.25 -14.37
N VAL A 128 13.27 -11.05 -14.30
CA VAL A 128 13.21 -10.25 -13.07
C VAL A 128 12.34 -10.86 -11.97
N GLY A 129 11.38 -11.70 -12.34
CA GLY A 129 10.52 -12.39 -11.37
C GLY A 129 11.26 -13.45 -10.56
N VAL A 130 12.12 -14.24 -11.20
CA VAL A 130 12.96 -15.23 -10.50
C VAL A 130 13.98 -14.54 -9.62
N VAL A 131 14.62 -13.47 -10.13
CA VAL A 131 15.55 -12.65 -9.33
C VAL A 131 14.86 -12.07 -8.10
N ALA A 132 13.64 -11.55 -8.24
CA ALA A 132 12.85 -11.03 -7.12
C ALA A 132 12.57 -12.11 -6.08
N ALA A 133 12.08 -13.27 -6.50
CA ALA A 133 11.77 -14.37 -5.59
C ALA A 133 13.00 -14.87 -4.83
N GLN A 134 14.15 -14.98 -5.49
CA GLN A 134 15.40 -15.39 -4.87
C GLN A 134 15.92 -14.34 -3.89
N SER A 135 15.87 -13.05 -4.25
CA SER A 135 16.31 -11.94 -3.39
C SER A 135 15.47 -11.80 -2.12
N ILE A 136 14.17 -12.14 -2.19
CA ILE A 136 13.27 -12.15 -1.04
C ILE A 136 13.47 -13.41 -0.19
N GLY A 137 13.72 -14.54 -0.85
CA GLY A 137 13.82 -15.85 -0.20
C GLY A 137 15.16 -16.12 0.47
N GLU A 138 16.26 -15.61 -0.09
CA GLU A 138 17.61 -15.84 0.43
C GLU A 138 17.73 -15.44 1.91
N PRO A 139 17.38 -14.20 2.32
CA PRO A 139 17.47 -13.81 3.73
C PRO A 139 16.40 -14.45 4.62
N GLY A 140 15.43 -15.17 4.06
CA GLY A 140 14.36 -15.84 4.80
C GLY A 140 14.89 -16.83 5.84
N THR A 141 15.98 -17.54 5.53
CA THR A 141 16.63 -18.44 6.46
C THR A 141 17.26 -17.69 7.64
N GLN A 142 17.86 -16.53 7.40
CA GLN A 142 18.44 -15.67 8.44
C GLN A 142 17.34 -15.10 9.36
N LEU A 143 16.20 -14.71 8.79
CA LEU A 143 15.01 -14.25 9.54
C LEU A 143 14.52 -15.31 10.52
N THR A 144 14.59 -16.60 10.17
CA THR A 144 14.16 -17.70 11.05
C THR A 144 15.12 -17.94 12.22
N LEU A 145 16.40 -17.70 12.03
CA LEU A 145 17.43 -17.90 13.07
C LEU A 145 17.44 -16.75 14.09
N ARG A 146 17.16 -15.51 13.66
CA ARG A 146 17.27 -14.32 14.51
C ARG A 146 16.04 -14.00 15.38
N THR A 147 14.91 -14.69 15.23
CA THR A 147 13.73 -14.46 16.09
C THR A 147 13.96 -14.74 17.58
N PHE A 148 15.07 -15.40 17.96
CA PHE A 148 15.44 -15.67 19.36
C PHE A 148 16.40 -14.63 19.98
N HIS A 149 16.98 -13.72 19.20
CA HIS A 149 17.90 -12.71 19.70
C HIS A 149 17.40 -11.29 19.38
N VAL A 150 16.32 -10.89 20.05
CA VAL A 150 15.98 -9.47 20.17
C VAL A 150 16.94 -8.85 21.20
N GLY A 151 18.19 -8.66 20.79
CA GLY A 151 19.22 -8.20 21.70
C GLY A 151 20.49 -7.69 20.99
N GLY A 152 20.34 -6.97 19.89
CA GLY A 152 21.55 -6.50 19.25
C GLY A 152 21.36 -5.69 17.98
N VAL A 153 20.87 -4.54 18.10
CA VAL A 153 21.37 -3.27 17.55
C VAL A 153 20.70 -2.19 18.40
N ALA A 154 21.32 -1.83 19.51
CA ALA A 154 21.16 -0.50 20.03
C ALA A 154 21.86 0.42 19.02
N GLY A 155 21.23 0.66 17.89
CA GLY A 155 21.50 1.85 17.11
C GLY A 155 21.21 3.02 18.03
N ASN A 156 22.07 4.02 18.06
CA ASN A 156 21.83 5.29 18.70
C ASN A 156 20.52 5.84 18.13
N ILE A 157 19.43 5.55 18.81
CA ILE A 157 18.14 6.17 18.58
C ILE A 157 18.34 7.56 19.16
N SER A 158 18.69 8.53 18.33
CA SER A 158 18.46 9.92 18.64
C SER A 158 16.95 10.09 18.62
N GLU A 159 16.34 10.01 19.80
CA GLU A 159 14.90 10.19 19.95
C GLU A 159 14.57 11.62 19.56
N GLU A 160 14.10 11.81 18.34
CA GLU A 160 13.62 13.11 17.89
C GLU A 160 12.32 13.40 18.64
N ASN A 161 12.41 14.27 19.65
CA ASN A 161 11.29 14.75 20.44
C ASN A 161 10.77 16.12 19.98
N LYS A 162 11.36 16.68 18.91
CA LYS A 162 11.10 18.04 18.41
C LYS A 162 10.87 18.03 16.91
N LEU A 163 9.85 18.74 16.48
CA LEU A 163 9.65 19.07 15.08
C LEU A 163 10.32 20.41 14.79
N ILE A 164 11.26 20.42 13.87
CA ILE A 164 12.09 21.58 13.54
C ILE A 164 11.75 22.02 12.12
N ALA A 165 11.64 23.33 11.90
CA ALA A 165 11.49 23.89 10.57
C ALA A 165 12.77 23.64 9.76
N LYS A 166 12.66 22.87 8.69
CA LYS A 166 13.79 22.60 7.80
C LYS A 166 14.17 23.80 6.92
N PHE A 167 13.25 24.75 6.76
CA PHE A 167 13.34 25.83 5.78
C PHE A 167 12.72 27.12 6.28
N ASP A 168 13.14 28.23 5.66
CA ASP A 168 12.52 29.54 5.88
C ASP A 168 11.16 29.61 5.17
N GLY A 169 10.12 29.97 5.89
CA GLY A 169 8.79 30.03 5.29
C GLY A 169 7.73 30.59 6.24
N THR A 170 6.49 30.64 5.76
CA THR A 170 5.34 30.99 6.58
C THR A 170 4.59 29.72 6.95
N ALA A 171 4.37 29.50 8.26
CA ALA A 171 3.63 28.34 8.73
C ALA A 171 2.12 28.56 8.59
N GLU A 172 1.44 27.70 7.86
CA GLU A 172 -0.02 27.62 7.84
C GLU A 172 -0.45 26.30 8.47
N ILE A 173 -1.31 26.38 9.50
CA ILE A 173 -1.71 25.21 10.28
C ILE A 173 -3.19 24.96 10.03
N GLU A 174 -3.50 23.76 9.54
CA GLU A 174 -4.87 23.31 9.31
C GLU A 174 -5.36 22.44 10.47
N ASP A 175 -6.65 22.50 10.76
CA ASP A 175 -7.36 21.73 11.80
C ASP A 175 -6.74 21.79 13.22
N LEU A 176 -6.03 22.87 13.54
CA LEU A 176 -5.40 23.05 14.85
C LEU A 176 -6.43 23.37 15.94
N LYS A 177 -6.51 22.52 16.94
CA LYS A 177 -7.19 22.79 18.22
C LYS A 177 -6.15 22.72 19.33
N THR A 178 -6.01 23.78 20.11
CA THR A 178 -5.05 23.85 21.23
C THR A 178 -5.73 24.26 22.52
N VAL A 179 -5.18 23.79 23.62
CA VAL A 179 -5.56 24.18 24.98
C VAL A 179 -4.34 24.68 25.71
N LYS A 180 -4.51 25.70 26.54
CA LYS A 180 -3.44 26.22 27.39
C LYS A 180 -3.12 25.21 28.49
N GLY A 181 -1.90 24.74 28.55
CA GLY A 181 -1.43 23.78 29.53
C GLY A 181 0.01 24.05 29.93
N LYS A 182 0.60 23.10 30.64
CA LYS A 182 2.00 23.11 31.01
C LYS A 182 2.74 22.04 30.25
N ASP A 183 3.92 22.38 29.77
CA ASP A 183 4.84 21.45 29.12
C ASP A 183 5.43 20.45 30.12
N SER A 184 6.13 19.43 29.63
CA SER A 184 6.87 18.44 30.43
C SER A 184 7.85 19.09 31.42
N GLU A 185 8.37 20.28 31.11
CA GLU A 185 9.26 21.08 31.95
C GLU A 185 8.52 22.03 32.91
N GLY A 186 7.18 22.11 32.84
CA GLY A 186 6.35 22.97 33.70
C GLY A 186 6.12 24.38 33.19
N ASN A 187 6.61 24.75 32.01
CA ASN A 187 6.39 26.04 31.36
C ASN A 187 4.98 26.12 30.74
N ASP A 188 4.43 27.32 30.65
CA ASP A 188 3.13 27.51 29.98
C ASP A 188 3.28 27.33 28.48
N ALA A 189 2.57 26.32 27.92
CA ALA A 189 2.59 25.99 26.52
C ALA A 189 1.17 25.75 25.99
N ASN A 190 1.00 25.86 24.66
CA ASN A 190 -0.24 25.46 24.02
C ASN A 190 -0.13 23.96 23.63
N ILE A 191 -0.98 23.12 24.21
CA ILE A 191 -0.99 21.69 23.94
C ILE A 191 -1.99 21.38 22.82
N VAL A 192 -1.56 20.60 21.85
CA VAL A 192 -2.38 20.20 20.71
C VAL A 192 -3.33 19.07 21.10
N ILE A 193 -4.64 19.27 20.89
CA ILE A 193 -5.68 18.27 21.16
C ILE A 193 -6.30 17.71 19.87
N SER A 194 -5.92 18.23 18.72
CA SER A 194 -6.33 17.69 17.42
C SER A 194 -5.45 16.51 17.02
N ARG A 195 -6.03 15.48 16.41
CA ARG A 195 -5.31 14.31 15.87
C ARG A 195 -5.01 14.43 14.37
N THR A 196 -5.61 15.43 13.72
CA THR A 196 -5.50 15.67 12.28
C THR A 196 -4.82 17.00 11.96
N ALA A 197 -4.14 17.61 12.94
CA ALA A 197 -3.45 18.88 12.74
C ALA A 197 -2.26 18.68 11.80
N GLU A 198 -2.24 19.42 10.70
CA GLU A 198 -1.16 19.45 9.72
C GLU A 198 -0.56 20.87 9.66
N ILE A 199 0.75 20.95 9.64
CA ILE A 199 1.47 22.20 9.39
C ILE A 199 2.01 22.18 7.97
N LYS A 200 1.69 23.24 7.23
CA LYS A 200 2.21 23.52 5.90
C LYS A 200 3.18 24.70 5.98
N LEU A 201 4.41 24.47 5.57
CA LEU A 201 5.37 25.54 5.38
C LEU A 201 5.22 26.08 3.96
N ILE A 202 4.92 27.37 3.82
CA ILE A 202 4.70 28.02 2.54
C ILE A 202 5.82 29.04 2.33
N ASP A 203 6.46 29.02 1.17
CA ASP A 203 7.44 30.03 0.81
C ASP A 203 6.77 31.40 0.69
N SER A 204 7.37 32.39 1.36
CA SER A 204 6.86 33.77 1.37
C SER A 204 6.91 34.46 -0.01
N LYS A 205 7.75 33.97 -0.95
CA LYS A 205 7.95 34.56 -2.27
C LYS A 205 7.11 33.87 -3.36
N THR A 206 7.20 32.54 -3.44
CA THR A 206 6.56 31.76 -4.51
C THR A 206 5.17 31.26 -4.16
N LYS A 207 4.76 31.33 -2.87
CA LYS A 207 3.53 30.75 -2.32
C LYS A 207 3.40 29.23 -2.52
N ASN A 208 4.48 28.56 -2.85
CA ASN A 208 4.50 27.10 -2.95
C ASN A 208 4.59 26.47 -1.55
N VAL A 209 3.94 25.34 -1.39
CA VAL A 209 4.05 24.54 -0.16
C VAL A 209 5.40 23.83 -0.16
N LEU A 210 6.26 24.18 0.79
CA LEU A 210 7.61 23.64 0.94
C LEU A 210 7.62 22.29 1.66
N SER A 211 6.79 22.15 2.70
CA SER A 211 6.71 20.94 3.53
C SER A 211 5.33 20.83 4.14
N ILE A 212 4.84 19.58 4.28
CA ILE A 212 3.61 19.25 5.01
C ILE A 212 3.97 18.21 6.05
N GLN A 213 3.74 18.53 7.33
CA GLN A 213 4.07 17.65 8.44
C GLN A 213 2.88 17.55 9.39
N ASN A 214 2.65 16.34 9.94
CA ASN A 214 1.60 16.13 10.94
C ASN A 214 2.12 16.58 12.32
N ILE A 215 1.24 17.21 13.09
CA ILE A 215 1.54 17.61 14.47
C ILE A 215 0.97 16.54 15.40
N PRO A 216 1.80 15.88 16.23
CA PRO A 216 1.32 14.82 17.11
C PRO A 216 0.35 15.35 18.18
N TYR A 217 -0.68 14.54 18.50
CA TYR A 217 -1.58 14.82 19.62
C TYR A 217 -0.80 14.86 20.95
N GLY A 218 -1.09 15.86 21.77
CA GLY A 218 -0.43 16.06 23.07
C GLY A 218 0.93 16.77 22.98
N SER A 219 1.36 17.18 21.78
CA SER A 219 2.57 17.98 21.62
C SER A 219 2.36 19.44 22.08
N SER A 220 3.43 20.03 22.60
CA SER A 220 3.48 21.45 22.93
C SER A 220 3.87 22.26 21.69
N ILE A 221 2.99 23.13 21.22
CA ILE A 221 3.24 23.96 20.05
C ILE A 221 3.72 25.38 20.48
N PHE A 222 4.83 25.82 19.86
CA PHE A 222 5.45 27.13 20.19
C PHE A 222 5.13 28.20 19.14
N ILE A 223 4.51 27.85 18.06
CA ILE A 223 4.23 28.77 16.96
C ILE A 223 2.73 29.06 16.82
N LYS A 224 2.43 30.25 16.27
CA LYS A 224 1.08 30.66 15.90
C LYS A 224 0.88 30.50 14.39
N ASN A 225 -0.35 30.28 13.96
CA ASN A 225 -0.71 30.23 12.53
C ASN A 225 -0.26 31.52 11.82
N LYS A 226 0.29 31.36 10.60
CA LYS A 226 0.85 32.43 9.76
C LYS A 226 2.10 33.14 10.32
N LYS A 227 2.83 32.51 11.26
CA LYS A 227 4.14 33.01 11.70
C LYS A 227 5.20 32.71 10.65
N LYS A 228 6.10 33.64 10.40
CA LYS A 228 7.33 33.39 9.63
C LYS A 228 8.30 32.61 10.49
N LEU A 229 8.80 31.51 9.96
CA LEU A 229 9.77 30.63 10.61
C LEU A 229 11.09 30.70 9.85
N SER A 230 12.17 30.60 10.60
CA SER A 230 13.52 30.42 10.07
C SER A 230 13.91 28.94 10.15
N ALA A 231 14.78 28.50 9.26
CA ALA A 231 15.34 27.13 9.30
C ALA A 231 16.03 26.90 10.65
N GLY A 232 15.72 25.76 11.29
CA GLY A 232 16.21 25.40 12.63
C GLY A 232 15.30 25.83 13.79
N GLU A 233 14.22 26.59 13.56
CA GLU A 233 13.27 26.96 14.63
C GLU A 233 12.38 25.77 15.02
N VAL A 234 12.23 25.52 16.33
CA VAL A 234 11.39 24.43 16.85
C VAL A 234 9.92 24.80 16.69
N ILE A 235 9.17 23.91 16.05
CA ILE A 235 7.74 24.05 15.79
C ILE A 235 6.92 23.50 16.95
N CYS A 236 7.16 22.26 17.32
CA CYS A 236 6.51 21.59 18.45
C CYS A 236 7.46 20.56 19.08
N GLU A 237 7.14 20.18 20.31
CA GLU A 237 7.86 19.18 21.09
C GLU A 237 6.88 18.22 21.74
N TRP A 238 7.25 16.93 21.85
CA TRP A 238 6.42 15.89 22.48
C TRP A 238 7.25 14.90 23.28
N ASP A 239 6.58 14.13 24.14
CA ASP A 239 7.21 13.02 24.86
C ASP A 239 7.29 11.78 23.93
N PRO A 240 8.49 11.33 23.55
CA PRO A 240 8.63 10.18 22.66
C PRO A 240 8.25 8.86 23.34
N PHE A 241 8.37 8.77 24.67
CA PHE A 241 8.15 7.54 25.45
C PHE A 241 6.68 7.31 25.80
N ASN A 242 5.92 8.40 26.00
CA ASN A 242 4.55 8.31 26.48
C ASN A 242 3.59 9.00 25.53
N GLY A 243 2.49 8.32 25.24
CA GLY A 243 1.29 8.97 24.74
C GLY A 243 0.56 9.63 25.90
N VAL A 244 -0.01 10.80 25.70
CA VAL A 244 -0.73 11.52 26.75
C VAL A 244 -2.21 11.63 26.45
N ILE A 245 -3.08 11.64 27.48
CA ILE A 245 -4.46 12.09 27.38
C ILE A 245 -4.55 13.38 28.16
N VAL A 246 -4.95 14.47 27.48
CA VAL A 246 -5.02 15.82 28.02
C VAL A 246 -6.47 16.23 28.23
N SER A 247 -6.76 16.97 29.30
CA SER A 247 -8.10 17.48 29.56
C SER A 247 -8.45 18.63 28.60
N GLU A 248 -9.58 18.51 27.93
CA GLU A 248 -10.13 19.58 27.07
C GLU A 248 -10.96 20.60 27.85
N PHE A 249 -11.43 20.23 29.04
CA PHE A 249 -12.34 21.06 29.85
C PHE A 249 -11.87 21.12 31.28
N SER A 250 -12.22 22.22 31.93
CA SER A 250 -12.05 22.39 33.38
C SER A 250 -13.22 21.75 34.12
N GLY A 251 -12.95 20.96 35.16
CA GLY A 251 -14.02 20.30 35.91
C GLY A 251 -13.52 19.40 37.04
N LYS A 252 -14.41 18.58 37.60
CA LYS A 252 -14.09 17.60 38.64
C LYS A 252 -14.03 16.20 38.01
N ILE A 253 -13.02 15.46 38.42
CA ILE A 253 -12.81 14.07 37.98
C ILE A 253 -13.72 13.11 38.75
N VAL A 254 -14.33 12.20 38.04
CA VAL A 254 -15.09 11.07 38.59
C VAL A 254 -14.59 9.79 37.94
N TYR A 255 -14.30 8.80 38.74
CA TYR A 255 -13.89 7.47 38.29
C TYR A 255 -15.10 6.60 38.02
N GLU A 256 -15.20 6.03 36.84
CA GLU A 256 -16.21 5.06 36.48
C GLU A 256 -15.53 3.71 36.17
N ASN A 257 -15.94 2.65 36.86
CA ASN A 257 -15.36 1.32 36.74
C ASN A 257 -13.82 1.25 37.02
N ILE A 258 -13.31 2.15 37.84
CA ILE A 258 -11.91 2.17 38.25
C ILE A 258 -11.82 1.74 39.73
N GLU A 259 -11.57 0.45 39.97
CA GLU A 259 -11.52 -0.17 41.29
C GLU A 259 -10.14 -0.77 41.58
N GLN A 260 -9.62 -0.54 42.76
CA GLN A 260 -8.30 -1.02 43.17
C GLN A 260 -8.29 -2.56 43.24
N GLY A 261 -7.27 -3.18 42.63
CA GLY A 261 -7.10 -4.63 42.59
C GLY A 261 -7.95 -5.35 41.53
N ILE A 262 -8.90 -4.67 40.87
CA ILE A 262 -9.77 -5.20 39.83
C ILE A 262 -9.41 -4.60 38.45
N THR A 263 -9.38 -3.26 38.37
CA THR A 263 -9.11 -2.53 37.14
C THR A 263 -7.84 -1.69 37.20
N TYR A 264 -7.34 -1.35 38.39
CA TYR A 264 -6.02 -0.73 38.54
C TYR A 264 -5.25 -1.34 39.72
N LYS A 265 -3.93 -1.27 39.65
CA LYS A 265 -3.01 -1.55 40.76
C LYS A 265 -2.10 -0.36 41.02
N VAL A 266 -1.62 -0.25 42.24
CA VAL A 266 -0.59 0.72 42.59
C VAL A 266 0.76 0.02 42.44
N GLU A 267 1.60 0.53 41.56
CA GLU A 267 2.99 0.11 41.39
C GLU A 267 3.90 1.20 41.98
N ILE A 268 5.01 0.77 42.56
CA ILE A 268 6.05 1.68 43.03
C ILE A 268 7.14 1.66 41.97
N ASP A 269 7.41 2.80 41.36
CA ASP A 269 8.53 2.92 40.44
C ASP A 269 9.85 2.77 41.21
N GLU A 270 10.62 1.75 40.86
CA GLU A 270 11.90 1.44 41.55
C GLU A 270 12.97 2.53 41.38
N GLN A 271 12.86 3.37 40.34
CA GLN A 271 13.83 4.45 40.07
C GLN A 271 13.48 5.76 40.79
N THR A 272 12.20 6.12 40.82
CA THR A 272 11.73 7.39 41.35
C THR A 272 11.13 7.29 42.76
N GLY A 273 10.74 6.06 43.18
CA GLY A 273 10.08 5.81 44.47
C GLY A 273 8.64 6.35 44.53
N PHE A 274 8.09 6.90 43.48
CA PHE A 274 6.70 7.36 43.41
C PHE A 274 5.72 6.22 43.21
N GLN A 275 4.55 6.33 43.84
CA GLN A 275 3.44 5.41 43.66
C GLN A 275 2.64 5.81 42.43
N GLU A 276 2.61 4.95 41.43
CA GLU A 276 1.83 5.15 40.22
C GLU A 276 0.63 4.22 40.18
N LYS A 277 -0.51 4.71 39.68
CA LYS A 277 -1.73 3.94 39.48
C LYS A 277 -1.76 3.45 38.05
N VAL A 278 -1.56 2.15 37.84
CA VAL A 278 -1.52 1.54 36.51
C VAL A 278 -2.79 0.76 36.26
N ILE A 279 -3.43 0.99 35.10
CA ILE A 279 -4.62 0.24 34.67
C ILE A 279 -4.20 -1.18 34.27
N ILE A 280 -4.85 -2.17 34.85
CA ILE A 280 -4.62 -3.59 34.57
C ILE A 280 -5.82 -4.20 33.81
N GLU A 281 -5.56 -5.31 33.13
CA GLU A 281 -6.63 -6.05 32.44
C GLU A 281 -7.58 -6.69 33.49
N SER A 282 -8.83 -6.27 33.46
CA SER A 282 -9.87 -6.83 34.34
C SER A 282 -10.31 -8.21 33.86
N ARG A 283 -10.46 -9.18 34.77
CA ARG A 283 -11.09 -10.47 34.47
C ARG A 283 -12.53 -10.33 33.98
N ASN A 284 -13.21 -9.28 34.44
CA ASN A 284 -14.55 -8.96 34.00
C ASN A 284 -14.50 -7.95 32.84
N LYS A 285 -14.51 -8.45 31.61
CA LYS A 285 -14.43 -7.65 30.37
C LYS A 285 -15.58 -6.65 30.16
N LYS A 286 -16.58 -6.61 31.04
CA LYS A 286 -17.65 -5.61 31.00
C LYS A 286 -17.27 -4.31 31.69
N LEU A 287 -16.27 -4.33 32.57
CA LEU A 287 -15.81 -3.14 33.28
C LEU A 287 -14.75 -2.42 32.43
N ILE A 288 -15.16 -1.36 31.77
CA ILE A 288 -14.25 -0.50 31.02
C ILE A 288 -13.86 0.65 31.94
N PRO A 289 -12.56 0.78 32.30
CA PRO A 289 -12.12 1.91 33.10
C PRO A 289 -12.32 3.21 32.32
N THR A 290 -13.11 4.11 32.85
CA THR A 290 -13.46 5.37 32.19
C THR A 290 -13.26 6.52 33.18
N LEU A 291 -12.66 7.61 32.70
CA LEU A 291 -12.46 8.81 33.46
C LEU A 291 -13.45 9.86 32.97
N LEU A 292 -14.33 10.34 33.86
CA LEU A 292 -15.35 11.34 33.56
C LEU A 292 -14.92 12.71 34.08
N ILE A 293 -15.17 13.74 33.30
CA ILE A 293 -15.04 15.13 33.72
C ILE A 293 -16.43 15.73 33.85
N ASN A 294 -16.79 16.12 35.07
CA ASN A 294 -18.07 16.75 35.37
C ASN A 294 -17.86 18.25 35.67
N ASP A 295 -18.81 19.05 35.23
CA ASP A 295 -18.90 20.46 35.57
C ASP A 295 -19.22 20.63 37.08
N THR A 296 -19.06 21.82 37.60
CA THR A 296 -19.43 22.23 38.99
C THR A 296 -20.89 21.89 39.33
N LYS A 297 -21.77 21.77 38.33
CA LYS A 297 -23.20 21.41 38.45
C LYS A 297 -23.44 19.89 38.32
N GLY A 298 -22.41 19.05 38.21
CA GLY A 298 -22.54 17.61 38.06
C GLY A 298 -22.90 17.11 36.65
N LYS A 299 -22.93 18.00 35.66
CA LYS A 299 -23.17 17.60 34.25
C LYS A 299 -21.89 17.01 33.64
N LEU A 300 -22.01 15.87 32.97
CA LEU A 300 -20.91 15.25 32.23
C LEU A 300 -20.48 16.17 31.08
N LEU A 301 -19.20 16.56 31.06
CA LEU A 301 -18.58 17.33 29.97
C LEU A 301 -17.89 16.42 28.96
N ARG A 302 -17.07 15.48 29.44
CA ARG A 302 -16.33 14.55 28.60
C ARG A 302 -16.06 13.23 29.31
N SER A 303 -15.96 12.15 28.55
CA SER A 303 -15.54 10.83 29.02
C SER A 303 -14.29 10.36 28.29
N TYR A 304 -13.32 9.80 29.00
CA TYR A 304 -12.09 9.26 28.45
C TYR A 304 -11.97 7.79 28.83
N ASN A 305 -11.89 6.91 27.83
CA ASN A 305 -11.64 5.50 28.06
C ASN A 305 -10.16 5.27 28.28
N LEU A 306 -9.83 4.46 29.28
CA LEU A 306 -8.46 4.20 29.67
C LEU A 306 -8.00 2.86 29.11
N PRO A 307 -6.91 2.81 28.34
CA PRO A 307 -6.33 1.54 27.90
C PRO A 307 -5.58 0.83 29.04
N VAL A 308 -5.41 -0.46 28.89
CA VAL A 308 -4.57 -1.27 29.79
C VAL A 308 -3.11 -0.80 29.71
N GLY A 309 -2.44 -0.71 30.85
CA GLY A 309 -1.08 -0.18 30.96
C GLY A 309 -1.01 1.35 31.05
N ALA A 310 -2.13 2.05 31.10
CA ALA A 310 -2.16 3.49 31.26
C ALA A 310 -1.87 3.91 32.71
N HIS A 311 -1.05 4.93 32.89
CA HIS A 311 -0.67 5.48 34.20
C HIS A 311 -1.56 6.69 34.51
N LEU A 312 -2.33 6.64 35.60
CA LEU A 312 -3.21 7.71 36.04
C LEU A 312 -2.40 8.79 36.78
N MET A 313 -2.45 10.03 36.28
CA MET A 313 -1.76 11.18 36.86
C MET A 313 -2.67 12.06 37.77
N VAL A 314 -3.92 11.65 37.94
CA VAL A 314 -4.95 12.41 38.66
C VAL A 314 -5.71 11.51 39.61
N ASN A 315 -6.23 12.07 40.71
CA ASN A 315 -7.00 11.32 41.69
C ASN A 315 -8.51 11.58 41.51
N GLU A 316 -9.30 10.70 42.08
CA GLU A 316 -10.74 10.87 42.11
C GLU A 316 -11.11 12.17 42.88
N ARG A 317 -12.08 12.92 42.35
CA ARG A 317 -12.55 14.22 42.85
C ARG A 317 -11.57 15.39 42.74
N ASP A 318 -10.41 15.21 42.11
CA ASP A 318 -9.51 16.33 41.82
C ASP A 318 -10.22 17.38 40.95
N SER A 319 -10.00 18.65 41.27
CA SER A 319 -10.39 19.76 40.39
C SER A 319 -9.28 20.01 39.37
N ILE A 320 -9.60 19.88 38.11
CA ILE A 320 -8.65 20.06 37.03
C ILE A 320 -8.96 21.31 36.21
N LYS A 321 -7.88 21.90 35.67
CA LYS A 321 -7.96 22.92 34.63
C LYS A 321 -7.79 22.29 33.26
N GLU A 322 -8.28 22.96 32.24
CA GLU A 322 -7.98 22.61 30.84
C GLU A 322 -6.47 22.51 30.60
N GLY A 323 -6.04 21.61 29.72
CA GLY A 323 -4.63 21.39 29.39
C GLY A 323 -3.83 20.54 30.41
N ARG A 324 -4.45 20.04 31.50
CA ARG A 324 -3.76 19.13 32.42
C ARG A 324 -3.68 17.72 31.84
N ILE A 325 -2.51 17.10 31.93
CA ILE A 325 -2.31 15.69 31.57
C ILE A 325 -3.07 14.83 32.58
N LEU A 326 -3.99 14.02 32.09
CA LEU A 326 -4.82 13.10 32.88
C LEU A 326 -4.16 11.73 33.02
N VAL A 327 -3.62 11.24 31.92
CA VAL A 327 -3.10 9.88 31.78
C VAL A 327 -1.86 9.89 30.91
N LYS A 328 -0.87 9.12 31.31
CA LYS A 328 0.30 8.79 30.48
C LYS A 328 0.16 7.34 30.03
N ILE A 329 0.30 7.08 28.77
CA ILE A 329 0.24 5.74 28.17
C ILE A 329 1.64 5.44 27.66
N PRO A 330 2.41 4.56 28.31
CA PRO A 330 3.72 4.18 27.84
C PRO A 330 3.59 3.67 26.39
N ARG A 331 4.27 4.31 25.46
CA ARG A 331 4.42 3.78 24.12
C ARG A 331 5.25 2.51 24.29
N LYS A 332 4.61 1.36 24.17
CA LYS A 332 5.35 0.09 24.24
C LYS A 332 6.46 0.18 23.21
N SER A 333 7.71 0.27 23.67
CA SER A 333 8.83 0.05 22.77
C SER A 333 8.58 -1.27 22.07
N ALA A 334 8.94 -1.41 20.81
CA ALA A 334 8.66 -2.58 19.95
C ALA A 334 9.05 -3.95 20.57
N LYS A 335 9.59 -3.95 21.80
CA LYS A 335 10.02 -5.13 22.57
C LYS A 335 8.91 -5.92 23.26
N SER A 336 7.67 -5.46 23.38
CA SER A 336 6.65 -6.15 24.20
C SER A 336 5.29 -6.38 23.52
N GLY A 337 5.15 -6.20 22.23
CA GLY A 337 3.99 -6.68 21.50
C GLY A 337 4.26 -8.09 20.99
N ASP A 338 3.33 -9.01 21.21
CA ASP A 338 3.27 -10.31 20.54
C ASP A 338 3.00 -10.09 19.05
N ILE A 339 3.94 -9.39 18.41
CA ILE A 339 3.95 -9.21 16.96
C ILE A 339 4.56 -10.50 16.46
N THR A 340 3.77 -11.30 15.78
CA THR A 340 4.27 -12.35 14.92
C THR A 340 5.21 -11.68 13.91
N GLY A 341 6.45 -11.45 14.32
CA GLY A 341 7.48 -10.81 13.51
C GLY A 341 8.20 -11.84 12.65
N GLY A 342 9.05 -11.37 11.75
CA GLY A 342 9.87 -12.22 10.90
C GLY A 342 9.10 -12.98 9.83
N LEU A 343 9.54 -14.19 9.49
CA LEU A 343 9.01 -15.00 8.39
C LEU A 343 7.49 -15.27 8.45
N PRO A 344 6.88 -15.57 9.62
CA PRO A 344 5.42 -15.75 9.71
C PRO A 344 4.64 -14.53 9.24
N ARG A 345 5.06 -13.32 9.61
CA ARG A 345 4.40 -12.07 9.18
C ARG A 345 4.56 -11.84 7.67
N VAL A 346 5.75 -12.07 7.13
CA VAL A 346 5.99 -11.98 5.67
C VAL A 346 5.09 -12.97 4.92
N THR A 347 4.98 -14.20 5.42
CA THR A 347 4.10 -15.22 4.82
C THR A 347 2.62 -14.81 4.90
N GLU A 348 2.17 -14.27 6.03
CA GLU A 348 0.81 -13.76 6.20
C GLU A 348 0.47 -12.66 5.18
N LEU A 349 1.39 -11.70 4.99
CA LEU A 349 1.22 -10.60 4.05
C LEU A 349 1.17 -11.10 2.59
N PHE A 350 2.10 -11.96 2.16
CA PHE A 350 2.11 -12.50 0.81
C PHE A 350 0.97 -13.48 0.53
N GLU A 351 0.44 -14.17 1.54
CA GLU A 351 -0.77 -14.99 1.37
C GLU A 351 -2.07 -14.17 1.50
N ALA A 352 -1.97 -12.87 1.73
CA ALA A 352 -3.12 -11.99 1.96
C ALA A 352 -4.10 -12.55 3.00
N ARG A 353 -3.57 -13.17 4.06
CA ARG A 353 -4.39 -13.75 5.13
C ARG A 353 -4.90 -12.65 6.05
N ASN A 354 -6.07 -12.88 6.60
CA ASN A 354 -6.58 -12.02 7.66
C ASN A 354 -5.74 -12.26 8.92
N PRO A 355 -5.27 -11.20 9.59
CA PRO A 355 -4.55 -11.32 10.84
C PRO A 355 -5.42 -11.94 11.94
N SER A 356 -4.79 -12.54 12.95
CA SER A 356 -5.50 -13.13 14.09
C SER A 356 -6.33 -12.12 14.88
N ASN A 357 -5.81 -10.89 15.02
CA ASN A 357 -6.50 -9.75 15.62
C ASN A 357 -6.67 -8.63 14.59
N PRO A 358 -7.72 -8.68 13.74
CA PRO A 358 -7.94 -7.63 12.77
C PRO A 358 -8.41 -6.35 13.46
N ALA A 359 -7.82 -5.21 13.06
CA ALA A 359 -8.31 -3.89 13.42
C ALA A 359 -9.64 -3.62 12.71
N VAL A 360 -10.57 -2.99 13.42
CA VAL A 360 -11.76 -2.44 12.78
C VAL A 360 -11.39 -1.10 12.18
N VAL A 361 -11.68 -0.92 10.89
CA VAL A 361 -11.29 0.27 10.12
C VAL A 361 -12.53 1.05 9.71
N SER A 362 -12.46 2.39 9.73
CA SER A 362 -13.56 3.22 9.22
C SER A 362 -13.63 3.18 7.69
N GLU A 363 -14.83 2.98 7.14
CA GLU A 363 -15.06 3.03 5.68
C GLU A 363 -15.40 4.43 5.18
N ILE A 364 -15.76 5.36 6.07
CA ILE A 364 -16.18 6.72 5.73
C ILE A 364 -15.44 7.74 6.58
N ASP A 365 -15.33 8.96 6.05
CA ASP A 365 -14.86 10.11 6.81
C ASP A 365 -15.98 10.62 7.70
N GLY A 366 -15.69 10.92 8.96
CA GLY A 366 -16.71 11.44 9.83
C GLY A 366 -16.28 11.64 11.28
N VAL A 367 -17.25 12.06 12.09
CA VAL A 367 -17.11 12.26 13.52
C VAL A 367 -17.59 11.03 14.27
N ILE A 368 -16.85 10.64 15.30
CA ILE A 368 -17.13 9.45 16.10
C ILE A 368 -18.11 9.79 17.22
N SER A 369 -19.07 8.89 17.43
CA SER A 369 -19.86 8.80 18.66
C SER A 369 -19.92 7.35 19.14
N PHE A 370 -19.98 7.15 20.45
CA PHE A 370 -20.07 5.83 21.03
C PHE A 370 -21.53 5.43 21.27
N GLY A 371 -21.90 4.27 20.75
CA GLY A 371 -23.19 3.65 20.96
C GLY A 371 -23.23 2.71 22.17
N LYS A 372 -24.30 1.93 22.27
CA LYS A 372 -24.54 0.96 23.34
C LYS A 372 -23.65 -0.28 23.20
N ILE A 373 -23.32 -0.91 24.32
CA ILE A 373 -22.65 -2.21 24.34
C ILE A 373 -23.67 -3.29 23.99
N LYS A 374 -23.42 -4.04 22.90
CA LYS A 374 -24.28 -5.14 22.43
C LYS A 374 -23.47 -6.45 22.42
N ARG A 375 -23.93 -7.45 23.16
CA ARG A 375 -23.34 -8.81 23.17
C ARG A 375 -21.80 -8.85 23.34
N GLY A 376 -21.23 -8.03 24.22
CA GLY A 376 -19.78 -7.98 24.44
C GLY A 376 -18.98 -7.19 23.39
N ASN A 377 -19.66 -6.48 22.49
CA ASN A 377 -19.05 -5.57 21.53
C ASN A 377 -19.55 -4.13 21.81
N ARG A 378 -18.65 -3.16 21.70
CA ARG A 378 -18.99 -1.74 21.73
C ARG A 378 -19.36 -1.26 20.33
N GLU A 379 -20.48 -0.58 20.21
CA GLU A 379 -20.90 0.06 18.97
C GLU A 379 -20.18 1.40 18.84
N ILE A 380 -19.47 1.62 17.73
CA ILE A 380 -18.89 2.91 17.35
C ILE A 380 -19.66 3.39 16.13
N ILE A 381 -20.17 4.61 16.23
CA ILE A 381 -20.97 5.24 15.18
C ILE A 381 -20.11 6.32 14.55
N VAL A 382 -19.96 6.28 13.25
CA VAL A 382 -19.26 7.31 12.47
C VAL A 382 -20.29 8.03 11.62
N GLU A 383 -20.37 9.34 11.79
CA GLU A 383 -21.29 10.23 11.07
C GLU A 383 -20.49 11.12 10.12
N SER A 384 -20.78 10.99 8.83
CA SER A 384 -20.15 11.81 7.78
C SER A 384 -20.79 13.20 7.72
N LYS A 385 -20.06 14.19 7.23
CA LYS A 385 -20.56 15.54 6.91
C LYS A 385 -21.80 15.54 6.00
N PHE A 386 -22.01 14.45 5.25
CA PHE A 386 -23.15 14.27 4.33
C PHE A 386 -24.34 13.53 4.95
N GLY A 387 -24.35 13.29 6.28
CA GLY A 387 -25.42 12.59 6.98
C GLY A 387 -25.41 11.06 6.83
N LEU A 388 -24.36 10.49 6.21
CA LEU A 388 -24.16 9.04 6.18
C LEU A 388 -23.70 8.56 7.55
N ILE A 389 -24.45 7.58 8.12
CA ILE A 389 -24.12 6.99 9.42
C ILE A 389 -23.74 5.53 9.21
N LYS A 390 -22.53 5.16 9.64
CA LYS A 390 -22.09 3.76 9.71
C LYS A 390 -21.79 3.34 11.14
N LYS A 391 -22.19 2.10 11.46
CA LYS A 391 -22.04 1.51 12.79
C LYS A 391 -21.04 0.37 12.73
N TYR A 392 -20.03 0.43 13.59
CA TYR A 392 -18.99 -0.58 13.71
C TYR A 392 -19.08 -1.25 15.08
N LEU A 393 -18.87 -2.56 15.12
CA LEU A 393 -18.87 -3.33 16.36
C LEU A 393 -17.43 -3.73 16.70
N VAL A 394 -16.90 -3.13 17.75
CA VAL A 394 -15.54 -3.43 18.24
C VAL A 394 -15.65 -4.34 19.46
N LYS A 395 -14.89 -5.43 19.49
CA LYS A 395 -14.82 -6.32 20.64
C LYS A 395 -14.27 -5.58 21.85
N LEU A 396 -14.81 -5.81 23.03
CA LEU A 396 -14.34 -5.21 24.28
C LEU A 396 -12.91 -5.62 24.66
N SER A 397 -12.40 -6.73 24.06
CA SER A 397 -11.01 -7.16 24.23
C SER A 397 -10.00 -6.30 23.44
N ASN A 398 -10.46 -5.59 22.42
CA ASN A 398 -9.59 -4.77 21.58
C ASN A 398 -9.57 -3.33 22.13
N GLN A 399 -8.37 -2.79 22.25
CA GLN A 399 -8.20 -1.40 22.65
C GLN A 399 -8.79 -0.47 21.59
N ILE A 400 -9.61 0.49 22.01
CA ILE A 400 -10.15 1.53 21.13
C ILE A 400 -9.15 2.65 21.05
N LEU A 401 -8.72 2.99 19.81
CA LEU A 401 -7.71 4.01 19.56
C LEU A 401 -8.29 5.43 19.45
N VAL A 402 -9.61 5.53 19.32
CA VAL A 402 -10.32 6.77 19.03
C VAL A 402 -11.16 7.22 20.24
N GLN A 403 -11.47 8.51 20.29
CA GLN A 403 -12.29 9.09 21.36
C GLN A 403 -13.60 9.67 20.80
N GLU A 404 -14.52 10.00 21.69
CA GLU A 404 -15.80 10.60 21.33
C GLU A 404 -15.57 12.00 20.71
N ASN A 405 -16.30 12.31 19.63
CA ASN A 405 -16.15 13.53 18.82
C ASN A 405 -14.81 13.70 18.10
N ASP A 406 -14.00 12.65 17.99
CA ASP A 406 -12.82 12.70 17.11
C ASP A 406 -13.27 12.64 15.64
N PHE A 407 -12.61 13.44 14.78
CA PHE A 407 -12.77 13.32 13.35
C PHE A 407 -11.79 12.28 12.82
N ILE A 408 -12.28 11.36 12.01
CA ILE A 408 -11.47 10.32 11.36
C ILE A 408 -11.62 10.35 9.85
N LYS A 409 -10.54 9.98 9.16
CA LYS A 409 -10.54 9.76 7.71
C LYS A 409 -10.82 8.29 7.40
N ALA A 410 -11.40 8.00 6.23
CA ALA A 410 -11.60 6.64 5.75
C ALA A 410 -10.27 5.86 5.70
N GLY A 411 -10.30 4.62 6.18
CA GLY A 411 -9.11 3.78 6.30
C GLY A 411 -8.25 4.01 7.55
N MET A 412 -8.71 4.82 8.52
CA MET A 412 -8.07 4.88 9.84
C MET A 412 -8.59 3.75 10.75
N PRO A 413 -7.71 3.11 11.56
CA PRO A 413 -8.11 2.08 12.49
C PRO A 413 -8.88 2.69 13.68
N LEU A 414 -10.01 2.08 14.04
CA LEU A 414 -10.82 2.40 15.21
C LEU A 414 -10.35 1.63 16.44
N SER A 415 -9.80 0.44 16.23
CA SER A 415 -9.30 -0.42 17.29
C SER A 415 -7.85 -0.83 17.04
N ASP A 416 -7.17 -1.26 18.09
CA ASP A 416 -5.86 -1.89 17.99
C ASP A 416 -5.93 -3.19 17.18
N GLY A 417 -4.84 -3.52 16.49
CA GLY A 417 -4.71 -4.70 15.62
C GLY A 417 -4.13 -4.35 14.25
N SER A 418 -3.85 -5.39 13.47
CA SER A 418 -3.34 -5.24 12.11
C SER A 418 -4.49 -5.00 11.13
N ILE A 419 -4.31 -4.05 10.22
CA ILE A 419 -5.32 -3.76 9.18
C ILE A 419 -5.33 -4.90 8.17
N THR A 420 -6.52 -5.37 7.77
CA THR A 420 -6.63 -6.41 6.74
C THR A 420 -6.37 -5.82 5.35
N PRO A 421 -5.54 -6.47 4.51
CA PRO A 421 -5.29 -5.98 3.15
C PRO A 421 -6.57 -5.85 2.31
N THR A 422 -7.55 -6.74 2.54
CA THR A 422 -8.84 -6.72 1.84
C THR A 422 -9.68 -5.48 2.19
N ASP A 423 -9.62 -4.99 3.42
CA ASP A 423 -10.34 -3.77 3.81
C ASP A 423 -9.68 -2.52 3.19
N ILE A 424 -8.34 -2.48 3.16
CA ILE A 424 -7.63 -1.40 2.46
C ILE A 424 -8.01 -1.39 0.97
N LEU A 425 -8.07 -2.55 0.32
CA LEU A 425 -8.47 -2.66 -1.09
C LEU A 425 -9.87 -2.07 -1.32
N ARG A 426 -10.82 -2.42 -0.43
CA ARG A 426 -12.21 -1.96 -0.55
C ARG A 426 -12.37 -0.47 -0.28
N ILE A 427 -11.59 0.09 0.65
CA ILE A 427 -11.75 1.48 1.12
C ILE A 427 -10.88 2.45 0.32
N LYS A 428 -9.58 2.14 0.19
CA LYS A 428 -8.56 3.04 -0.40
C LYS A 428 -8.19 2.68 -1.84
N GLY A 429 -8.61 1.51 -2.31
CA GLY A 429 -8.34 1.05 -3.67
C GLY A 429 -7.01 0.29 -3.85
N PRO A 430 -6.72 -0.14 -5.12
CA PRO A 430 -5.63 -1.06 -5.41
C PRO A 430 -4.23 -0.47 -5.16
N SER A 431 -4.01 0.80 -5.50
CA SER A 431 -2.69 1.43 -5.32
C SER A 431 -2.29 1.51 -3.85
N ALA A 432 -3.25 1.82 -2.96
CA ALA A 432 -3.00 1.91 -1.53
C ALA A 432 -2.65 0.54 -0.91
N VAL A 433 -3.32 -0.54 -1.34
CA VAL A 433 -2.99 -1.91 -0.90
C VAL A 433 -1.61 -2.32 -1.35
N GLN A 434 -1.24 -2.01 -2.60
CA GLN A 434 0.08 -2.33 -3.14
C GLN A 434 1.18 -1.64 -2.34
N GLN A 435 1.04 -0.35 -2.07
CA GLN A 435 1.98 0.42 -1.25
C GLN A 435 2.03 -0.12 0.19
N TYR A 436 0.88 -0.42 0.78
CA TYR A 436 0.79 -1.01 2.12
C TYR A 436 1.57 -2.32 2.21
N LEU A 437 1.32 -3.25 1.28
CA LEU A 437 2.01 -4.55 1.27
C LEU A 437 3.53 -4.40 1.11
N VAL A 438 3.98 -3.53 0.20
CA VAL A 438 5.42 -3.27 0.00
C VAL A 438 6.04 -2.68 1.26
N ASN A 439 5.40 -1.68 1.86
CA ASN A 439 5.93 -1.02 3.06
C ASN A 439 5.97 -1.96 4.28
N GLU A 440 4.90 -2.73 4.52
CA GLU A 440 4.85 -3.69 5.64
C GLU A 440 5.91 -4.79 5.50
N VAL A 441 6.07 -5.34 4.29
CA VAL A 441 7.10 -6.37 4.06
C VAL A 441 8.49 -5.78 4.22
N GLN A 442 8.74 -4.59 3.66
CA GLN A 442 10.01 -3.89 3.78
C GLN A 442 10.36 -3.60 5.24
N GLU A 443 9.39 -3.14 6.03
CA GLU A 443 9.57 -2.91 7.46
C GLU A 443 10.04 -4.17 8.19
N VAL A 444 9.41 -5.33 7.95
CA VAL A 444 9.80 -6.59 8.59
C VAL A 444 11.26 -6.95 8.26
N TYR A 445 11.70 -6.79 7.00
CA TYR A 445 13.08 -7.07 6.60
C TYR A 445 14.06 -6.06 7.19
N ARG A 446 13.75 -4.76 7.16
CA ARG A 446 14.61 -3.70 7.71
C ARG A 446 14.80 -3.83 9.22
N LEU A 447 13.76 -4.17 9.98
CA LEU A 447 13.87 -4.44 11.43
C LEU A 447 14.81 -5.60 11.76
N GLN A 448 15.05 -6.51 10.81
CA GLN A 448 16.03 -7.60 10.93
C GLN A 448 17.41 -7.24 10.37
N GLY A 449 17.61 -5.98 9.94
CA GLY A 449 18.87 -5.50 9.37
C GLY A 449 19.13 -5.96 7.93
N VAL A 450 18.11 -6.47 7.24
CA VAL A 450 18.22 -6.92 5.85
C VAL A 450 17.74 -5.81 4.92
N LYS A 451 18.58 -5.48 3.92
CA LYS A 451 18.27 -4.47 2.90
C LYS A 451 17.90 -5.15 1.59
N ILE A 452 16.65 -5.03 1.16
CA ILE A 452 16.14 -5.52 -0.12
C ILE A 452 15.55 -4.34 -0.88
N ASN A 453 15.76 -4.27 -2.19
CA ASN A 453 15.18 -3.19 -3.00
C ASN A 453 13.68 -3.42 -3.19
N ASP A 454 12.88 -2.35 -3.06
CA ASP A 454 11.42 -2.37 -3.19
C ASP A 454 10.92 -3.01 -4.50
N LYS A 455 11.68 -2.91 -5.59
CA LYS A 455 11.33 -3.48 -6.91
C LYS A 455 10.97 -4.97 -6.83
N HIS A 456 11.70 -5.72 -6.00
CA HIS A 456 11.48 -7.15 -5.86
C HIS A 456 10.12 -7.45 -5.22
N PHE A 457 9.74 -6.69 -4.20
CA PHE A 457 8.41 -6.79 -3.59
C PHE A 457 7.33 -6.34 -4.56
N GLU A 458 7.56 -5.26 -5.29
CA GLU A 458 6.62 -4.72 -6.28
C GLU A 458 6.28 -5.73 -7.38
N VAL A 459 7.27 -6.48 -7.86
CA VAL A 459 7.06 -7.54 -8.86
C VAL A 459 6.12 -8.61 -8.31
N VAL A 460 6.33 -9.09 -7.09
CA VAL A 460 5.48 -10.12 -6.47
C VAL A 460 4.08 -9.60 -6.18
N VAL A 461 3.97 -8.40 -5.60
CA VAL A 461 2.67 -7.78 -5.27
C VAL A 461 1.85 -7.51 -6.53
N ARG A 462 2.49 -7.14 -7.66
CA ARG A 462 1.81 -7.02 -8.95
C ARG A 462 1.16 -8.35 -9.37
N GLN A 463 1.84 -9.47 -9.16
CA GLN A 463 1.29 -10.79 -9.48
C GLN A 463 0.10 -11.17 -8.60
N MET A 464 0.06 -10.73 -7.34
CA MET A 464 -1.07 -10.94 -6.44
C MET A 464 -2.35 -10.23 -6.90
N MET A 465 -2.24 -9.19 -7.73
CA MET A 465 -3.36 -8.36 -8.22
C MET A 465 -3.58 -8.45 -9.73
N ARG A 466 -3.22 -9.58 -10.35
CA ARG A 466 -3.40 -9.81 -11.80
C ARG A 466 -4.85 -10.05 -12.21
N LYS A 467 -5.73 -10.43 -11.29
CA LYS A 467 -7.11 -10.81 -11.58
C LYS A 467 -8.11 -9.78 -11.09
N VAL A 468 -9.21 -9.75 -11.80
CA VAL A 468 -10.39 -8.96 -11.49
C VAL A 468 -11.61 -9.88 -11.41
N ARG A 469 -12.56 -9.52 -10.56
CA ARG A 469 -13.85 -10.21 -10.43
C ARG A 469 -14.89 -9.42 -11.19
N ILE A 470 -15.56 -10.07 -12.15
CA ILE A 470 -16.63 -9.46 -12.94
C ILE A 470 -17.84 -9.21 -12.04
N GLN A 471 -18.35 -7.98 -12.04
CA GLN A 471 -19.58 -7.59 -11.34
C GLN A 471 -20.78 -7.64 -12.29
N ASP A 472 -20.71 -6.90 -13.39
CA ASP A 472 -21.72 -6.89 -14.44
C ASP A 472 -21.02 -7.26 -15.76
N PRO A 473 -21.34 -8.40 -16.38
CA PRO A 473 -20.72 -8.83 -17.61
C PRO A 473 -21.12 -7.98 -18.83
N GLY A 474 -22.23 -7.24 -18.76
CA GLY A 474 -22.75 -6.50 -19.91
C GLY A 474 -22.97 -7.43 -21.10
N ASP A 475 -22.50 -7.01 -22.28
CA ASP A 475 -22.56 -7.82 -23.53
C ASP A 475 -21.26 -8.61 -23.80
N SER A 476 -20.37 -8.72 -22.81
CA SER A 476 -19.11 -9.44 -22.94
C SER A 476 -19.29 -10.96 -22.84
N ILE A 477 -18.22 -11.70 -23.17
CA ILE A 477 -18.17 -13.17 -23.06
C ILE A 477 -18.05 -13.67 -21.62
N PHE A 478 -17.90 -12.76 -20.65
CA PHE A 478 -17.66 -13.11 -19.26
C PHE A 478 -18.95 -13.49 -18.53
N LEU A 479 -18.80 -14.26 -17.45
CA LEU A 479 -19.89 -14.59 -16.55
C LEU A 479 -19.83 -13.73 -15.30
N GLU A 480 -20.97 -13.49 -14.67
CA GLU A 480 -21.06 -12.80 -13.39
C GLU A 480 -20.24 -13.54 -12.31
N ASN A 481 -19.53 -12.79 -11.46
CA ASN A 481 -18.63 -13.30 -10.42
C ASN A 481 -17.42 -14.13 -10.94
N GLN A 482 -17.19 -14.20 -12.24
CA GLN A 482 -16.03 -14.87 -12.82
C GLN A 482 -14.74 -14.12 -12.48
N LEU A 483 -13.66 -14.87 -12.17
CA LEU A 483 -12.31 -14.33 -12.01
C LEU A 483 -11.58 -14.38 -13.35
N VAL A 484 -11.22 -13.21 -13.86
CA VAL A 484 -10.57 -13.05 -15.18
C VAL A 484 -9.24 -12.30 -15.00
N TYR A 485 -8.29 -12.51 -15.89
CA TYR A 485 -7.09 -11.69 -15.93
C TYR A 485 -7.41 -10.25 -16.35
N LYS A 486 -6.79 -9.30 -15.67
CA LYS A 486 -6.97 -7.87 -15.97
C LYS A 486 -6.64 -7.54 -17.45
N SER A 487 -5.62 -8.21 -18.02
CA SER A 487 -5.27 -8.06 -19.45
C SER A 487 -6.41 -8.48 -20.37
N ASP A 488 -7.00 -9.66 -20.10
CA ASP A 488 -8.07 -10.22 -20.94
C ASP A 488 -9.36 -9.38 -20.82
N PHE A 489 -9.64 -8.89 -19.60
CA PHE A 489 -10.74 -7.97 -19.35
C PHE A 489 -10.60 -6.65 -20.14
N ILE A 490 -9.39 -6.04 -20.14
CA ILE A 490 -9.14 -4.81 -20.90
C ILE A 490 -9.29 -5.06 -22.41
N ILE A 491 -8.66 -6.14 -22.93
CA ILE A 491 -8.71 -6.46 -24.36
C ILE A 491 -10.15 -6.69 -24.82
N GLU A 492 -10.97 -7.40 -24.03
CA GLU A 492 -12.37 -7.66 -24.38
C GLU A 492 -13.20 -6.38 -24.34
N ASN A 493 -13.03 -5.52 -23.32
CA ASN A 493 -13.73 -4.24 -23.27
C ASN A 493 -13.33 -3.31 -24.42
N ASP A 494 -12.05 -3.26 -24.81
CA ASP A 494 -11.58 -2.49 -25.97
C ASP A 494 -12.20 -3.02 -27.26
N ASN A 495 -12.30 -4.34 -27.40
CA ASN A 495 -12.97 -4.99 -28.52
C ASN A 495 -14.47 -4.65 -28.61
N LEU A 496 -15.15 -4.57 -27.46
CA LEU A 496 -16.57 -4.25 -27.37
C LEU A 496 -16.86 -2.77 -27.61
N HIS A 497 -15.94 -1.89 -27.23
CA HIS A 497 -16.14 -0.43 -27.32
C HIS A 497 -16.47 0.05 -28.75
N SER A 498 -15.97 -0.64 -29.78
CA SER A 498 -16.24 -0.32 -31.19
C SER A 498 -17.42 -1.08 -31.80
N LYS A 499 -18.07 -1.97 -31.02
CA LYS A 499 -19.13 -2.87 -31.51
C LYS A 499 -20.52 -2.40 -31.07
N LYS A 500 -21.53 -2.92 -31.77
CA LYS A 500 -22.95 -2.64 -31.51
C LYS A 500 -23.71 -3.96 -31.38
N VAL A 501 -24.76 -3.96 -30.58
CA VAL A 501 -25.65 -5.11 -30.37
C VAL A 501 -26.96 -4.85 -31.10
N VAL A 502 -27.40 -5.80 -31.87
CA VAL A 502 -28.67 -5.76 -32.62
C VAL A 502 -29.84 -5.86 -31.65
N GLU A 503 -30.69 -4.83 -31.59
CA GLU A 503 -31.95 -4.87 -30.83
C GLU A 503 -33.10 -5.37 -31.69
N GLU A 504 -33.31 -4.73 -32.84
CA GLU A 504 -34.36 -5.10 -33.80
C GLU A 504 -33.73 -5.49 -35.12
N ILE A 505 -34.12 -6.65 -35.62
CA ILE A 505 -33.55 -7.26 -36.84
C ILE A 505 -34.04 -6.51 -38.09
N GLY A 506 -35.25 -5.89 -38.04
CA GLY A 506 -35.94 -5.41 -39.23
C GLY A 506 -36.18 -6.58 -40.18
N ASP A 507 -35.90 -6.34 -41.48
CA ASP A 507 -36.07 -7.36 -42.53
C ASP A 507 -34.70 -8.02 -42.92
N SER A 508 -33.68 -7.99 -42.04
CA SER A 508 -32.38 -8.59 -42.34
C SER A 508 -32.39 -10.09 -42.07
N GLU A 509 -31.89 -10.87 -43.06
CA GLU A 509 -31.75 -12.32 -42.94
C GLU A 509 -30.36 -12.75 -42.41
N LYS A 510 -29.39 -11.81 -42.35
CA LYS A 510 -27.99 -12.09 -41.98
C LYS A 510 -27.71 -12.06 -40.50
N PHE A 511 -28.44 -11.27 -39.75
CA PHE A 511 -28.16 -11.04 -38.31
C PHE A 511 -29.30 -11.50 -37.43
N LYS A 512 -28.97 -11.83 -36.18
CA LYS A 512 -29.95 -12.23 -35.16
C LYS A 512 -30.04 -11.19 -34.07
N ALA A 513 -31.19 -11.11 -33.37
CA ALA A 513 -31.34 -10.26 -32.20
C ALA A 513 -30.33 -10.65 -31.14
N GLY A 514 -29.70 -9.67 -30.48
CA GLY A 514 -28.65 -9.87 -29.50
C GLY A 514 -27.26 -10.17 -30.09
N GLN A 515 -27.11 -10.22 -31.42
CA GLN A 515 -25.81 -10.44 -32.04
C GLN A 515 -24.93 -9.18 -31.97
N ILE A 516 -23.65 -9.37 -31.66
CA ILE A 516 -22.64 -8.29 -31.63
C ILE A 516 -22.07 -8.12 -33.03
N ILE A 517 -22.16 -6.92 -33.58
CA ILE A 517 -21.70 -6.56 -34.92
C ILE A 517 -20.80 -5.32 -34.88
N SER A 518 -19.97 -5.16 -35.92
CA SER A 518 -19.19 -3.92 -36.06
C SER A 518 -20.04 -2.78 -36.61
N ALA A 519 -19.66 -1.54 -36.32
CA ALA A 519 -20.34 -0.36 -36.88
C ALA A 519 -20.31 -0.32 -38.43
N ARG A 520 -19.29 -0.96 -39.04
CA ARG A 520 -19.19 -1.10 -40.50
C ARG A 520 -20.23 -2.08 -41.02
N GLN A 521 -20.34 -3.26 -40.44
CA GLN A 521 -21.35 -4.26 -40.81
C GLN A 521 -22.78 -3.73 -40.70
N LEU A 522 -23.08 -2.95 -39.64
CA LEU A 522 -24.37 -2.29 -39.46
C LEU A 522 -24.66 -1.31 -40.62
N ARG A 523 -23.68 -0.49 -41.00
CA ARG A 523 -23.85 0.48 -42.08
C ARG A 523 -24.03 -0.21 -43.44
N ASP A 524 -23.24 -1.23 -43.71
CA ASP A 524 -23.29 -1.94 -44.98
C ASP A 524 -24.65 -2.66 -45.16
N GLU A 525 -25.14 -3.32 -44.10
CA GLU A 525 -26.44 -4.00 -44.12
C GLU A 525 -27.61 -3.00 -44.22
N ASN A 526 -27.59 -1.92 -43.45
CA ASN A 526 -28.60 -0.88 -43.53
C ASN A 526 -28.61 -0.18 -44.88
N SER A 527 -27.48 -0.05 -45.54
CA SER A 527 -27.40 0.48 -46.92
C SER A 527 -28.00 -0.49 -47.93
N PHE A 528 -27.80 -1.79 -47.74
CA PHE A 528 -28.40 -2.84 -48.55
C PHE A 528 -29.91 -2.90 -48.38
N LEU A 529 -30.43 -2.92 -47.14
CA LEU A 529 -31.86 -2.91 -46.82
C LEU A 529 -32.56 -1.67 -47.38
N LEU A 530 -31.92 -0.50 -47.32
CA LEU A 530 -32.44 0.74 -47.90
C LEU A 530 -32.60 0.67 -49.45
N ARG A 531 -31.66 0.03 -50.14
CA ARG A 531 -31.75 -0.19 -51.59
C ARG A 531 -32.91 -1.09 -51.97
N GLU A 532 -33.20 -2.10 -51.10
CA GLU A 532 -34.32 -3.02 -51.27
C GLU A 532 -35.66 -2.48 -50.73
N LYS A 533 -35.69 -1.26 -50.17
CA LYS A 533 -36.85 -0.63 -49.53
C LYS A 533 -37.42 -1.42 -48.35
N LYS A 534 -36.55 -2.15 -47.64
CA LYS A 534 -36.85 -2.92 -46.45
C LYS A 534 -36.59 -2.14 -45.15
N ASN A 535 -37.13 -2.61 -44.02
CA ASN A 535 -36.96 -1.99 -42.72
C ASN A 535 -35.49 -2.14 -42.26
N LYS A 536 -34.95 -1.07 -41.69
CA LYS A 536 -33.58 -1.01 -41.22
C LYS A 536 -33.40 -1.81 -39.93
N LEU A 537 -32.17 -2.33 -39.77
CA LEU A 537 -31.71 -2.92 -38.53
C LEU A 537 -31.39 -1.86 -37.50
N ILE A 538 -31.93 -1.97 -36.29
CA ILE A 538 -31.66 -1.09 -35.16
C ILE A 538 -30.70 -1.76 -34.22
N ALA A 539 -29.63 -1.06 -33.83
CA ALA A 539 -28.61 -1.56 -32.93
C ALA A 539 -28.23 -0.50 -31.90
N ARG A 540 -28.05 -0.90 -30.66
CA ARG A 540 -27.49 -0.09 -29.58
C ARG A 540 -25.96 -0.28 -29.49
N ASP A 541 -25.29 0.62 -28.76
CA ASP A 541 -23.87 0.42 -28.43
C ASP A 541 -23.70 -0.75 -27.43
N ALA A 542 -22.66 -1.55 -27.63
CA ALA A 542 -22.37 -2.66 -26.75
C ALA A 542 -21.98 -2.16 -25.35
N LYS A 543 -22.57 -2.76 -24.32
CA LYS A 543 -22.27 -2.44 -22.91
C LYS A 543 -21.02 -3.21 -22.49
N THR A 544 -19.99 -2.50 -22.07
CA THR A 544 -18.74 -3.08 -21.56
C THR A 544 -18.94 -3.73 -20.18
N ALA A 545 -18.14 -4.73 -19.87
CA ALA A 545 -18.14 -5.37 -18.57
C ALA A 545 -17.56 -4.45 -17.48
N THR A 546 -18.09 -4.56 -16.26
CA THR A 546 -17.53 -3.91 -15.06
C THR A 546 -16.93 -4.95 -14.13
N ALA A 547 -15.81 -4.60 -13.48
CA ALA A 547 -15.11 -5.52 -12.59
C ALA A 547 -14.49 -4.81 -11.39
N THR A 548 -14.30 -5.57 -10.31
CA THR A 548 -13.56 -5.14 -9.13
C THR A 548 -12.20 -5.85 -9.05
N PRO A 549 -11.12 -5.15 -8.64
CA PRO A 549 -9.83 -5.79 -8.44
C PRO A 549 -9.91 -6.80 -7.29
N GLU A 550 -9.25 -7.95 -7.47
CA GLU A 550 -9.16 -9.01 -6.48
C GLU A 550 -7.72 -9.16 -6.01
N LEU A 551 -7.50 -9.17 -4.69
CA LEU A 551 -6.21 -9.49 -4.09
C LEU A 551 -6.15 -10.99 -3.82
N GLN A 552 -5.14 -11.67 -4.37
CA GLN A 552 -4.93 -13.10 -4.19
C GLN A 552 -3.62 -13.36 -3.44
N GLY A 553 -3.61 -14.32 -2.52
CA GLY A 553 -2.37 -14.83 -1.94
C GLY A 553 -1.51 -15.53 -3.00
N ILE A 554 -0.19 -15.58 -2.77
CA ILE A 554 0.78 -16.16 -3.72
C ILE A 554 0.48 -17.62 -4.07
N THR A 555 0.06 -18.43 -3.11
CA THR A 555 -0.31 -19.84 -3.34
C THR A 555 -1.51 -19.96 -4.29
N ARG A 556 -2.56 -19.16 -4.06
CA ARG A 556 -3.74 -19.16 -4.94
C ARG A 556 -3.43 -18.59 -6.32
N ALA A 557 -2.60 -17.56 -6.38
CA ALA A 557 -2.17 -16.96 -7.64
C ALA A 557 -1.35 -17.93 -8.49
N SER A 558 -0.47 -18.75 -7.89
CA SER A 558 0.34 -19.75 -8.60
C SER A 558 -0.47 -20.96 -9.10
N LEU A 559 -1.53 -21.38 -8.37
CA LEU A 559 -2.42 -22.46 -8.81
C LEU A 559 -3.40 -22.02 -9.91
N GLN A 560 -3.74 -20.75 -9.96
CA GLN A 560 -4.68 -20.18 -10.93
C GLN A 560 -3.99 -19.43 -12.08
N THR A 561 -2.79 -19.85 -12.48
CA THR A 561 -2.08 -19.30 -13.64
C THR A 561 -2.74 -19.71 -14.96
N LYS A 562 -2.41 -19.00 -16.07
CA LYS A 562 -2.86 -19.40 -17.42
C LYS A 562 -2.29 -20.76 -17.84
N SER A 563 -1.03 -21.04 -17.44
CA SER A 563 -0.35 -22.31 -17.72
C SER A 563 -0.80 -23.39 -16.72
N PHE A 564 -1.49 -24.40 -17.21
CA PHE A 564 -1.86 -25.56 -16.38
C PHE A 564 -0.64 -26.45 -16.07
N ILE A 565 0.38 -26.48 -16.95
CA ILE A 565 1.62 -27.21 -16.73
C ILE A 565 2.37 -26.65 -15.52
N SER A 566 2.50 -25.32 -15.45
CA SER A 566 3.12 -24.64 -14.31
C SER A 566 2.36 -24.89 -13.02
N ALA A 567 1.03 -24.77 -13.03
CA ALA A 567 0.19 -25.02 -11.86
C ALA A 567 0.29 -26.47 -11.38
N ALA A 568 0.23 -27.46 -12.30
CA ALA A 568 0.32 -28.88 -11.97
C ALA A 568 1.68 -29.27 -11.35
N SER A 569 2.76 -28.60 -11.77
CA SER A 569 4.09 -28.86 -11.23
C SER A 569 4.31 -28.26 -9.83
N PHE A 570 3.42 -27.36 -9.38
CA PHE A 570 3.50 -26.74 -8.06
C PHE A 570 2.81 -27.60 -6.98
N GLN A 571 1.51 -27.75 -7.05
CA GLN A 571 0.68 -28.51 -6.11
C GLN A 571 -0.58 -29.06 -6.79
N GLU A 572 -1.26 -30.01 -6.13
CA GLU A 572 -2.55 -30.57 -6.58
C GLU A 572 -2.51 -31.11 -8.04
N THR A 573 -1.41 -31.75 -8.44
CA THR A 573 -1.12 -32.17 -9.83
C THR A 573 -2.29 -32.87 -10.51
N THR A 574 -2.88 -33.87 -9.86
CA THR A 574 -4.00 -34.65 -10.44
C THR A 574 -5.26 -33.83 -10.64
N LYS A 575 -5.59 -32.97 -9.68
CA LYS A 575 -6.77 -32.10 -9.75
C LYS A 575 -6.63 -31.07 -10.87
N VAL A 576 -5.47 -30.41 -10.95
CA VAL A 576 -5.19 -29.40 -11.99
C VAL A 576 -5.21 -30.02 -13.39
N LEU A 577 -4.60 -31.20 -13.57
CA LEU A 577 -4.60 -31.88 -14.86
C LEU A 577 -5.99 -32.36 -15.28
N ASN A 578 -6.78 -32.90 -14.34
CA ASN A 578 -8.17 -33.28 -14.59
C ASN A 578 -9.02 -32.09 -15.02
N GLU A 579 -8.90 -30.96 -14.28
CA GLU A 579 -9.63 -29.74 -14.63
C GLU A 579 -9.20 -29.16 -15.99
N ALA A 580 -7.92 -29.21 -16.30
CA ALA A 580 -7.40 -28.76 -17.58
C ALA A 580 -7.91 -29.65 -18.75
N ALA A 581 -7.97 -30.97 -18.55
CA ALA A 581 -8.48 -31.92 -19.53
C ALA A 581 -9.99 -31.73 -19.78
N VAL A 582 -10.79 -31.59 -18.72
CA VAL A 582 -12.24 -31.35 -18.83
C VAL A 582 -12.55 -30.05 -19.56
N ASN A 583 -11.79 -28.99 -19.27
CA ASN A 583 -11.98 -27.68 -19.89
C ASN A 583 -11.23 -27.50 -21.21
N ALA A 584 -10.57 -28.53 -21.73
CA ALA A 584 -9.77 -28.49 -22.97
C ALA A 584 -8.81 -27.30 -23.01
N LYS A 585 -8.11 -27.01 -21.88
CA LYS A 585 -7.19 -25.89 -21.79
C LYS A 585 -5.97 -26.07 -22.67
N VAL A 586 -5.56 -25.00 -23.35
CA VAL A 586 -4.33 -24.96 -24.16
C VAL A 586 -3.31 -24.10 -23.46
N ASP A 587 -2.08 -24.61 -23.32
CA ASP A 587 -0.95 -23.87 -22.74
C ASP A 587 -0.15 -23.19 -23.85
N MET A 588 0.04 -21.89 -23.71
CA MET A 588 0.75 -21.08 -24.70
C MET A 588 2.28 -21.03 -24.46
N LEU A 589 2.78 -21.76 -23.47
CA LEU A 589 4.21 -21.86 -23.11
C LEU A 589 4.90 -20.49 -22.96
N GLY A 590 4.22 -19.56 -22.31
CA GLY A 590 4.70 -18.17 -22.17
C GLY A 590 5.65 -17.90 -21.03
N GLY A 591 5.81 -18.82 -20.07
CA GLY A 591 6.67 -18.70 -18.90
C GLY A 591 7.94 -19.56 -18.99
N LEU A 592 8.76 -19.55 -17.95
CA LEU A 592 10.02 -20.30 -17.92
C LEU A 592 9.78 -21.80 -17.64
N LYS A 593 8.97 -22.08 -16.63
CA LYS A 593 8.82 -23.43 -16.07
C LYS A 593 8.19 -24.43 -17.05
N GLU A 594 7.16 -24.01 -17.76
CA GLU A 594 6.49 -24.82 -18.75
C GLU A 594 7.42 -25.18 -19.92
N ASN A 595 8.25 -24.23 -20.38
CA ASN A 595 9.23 -24.51 -21.44
C ASN A 595 10.32 -25.48 -20.98
N VAL A 596 10.79 -25.34 -19.72
CA VAL A 596 11.76 -26.28 -19.14
C VAL A 596 11.19 -27.68 -19.04
N ILE A 597 9.91 -27.83 -18.61
CA ILE A 597 9.27 -29.15 -18.49
C ILE A 597 9.11 -29.82 -19.84
N VAL A 598 8.75 -29.07 -20.90
CA VAL A 598 8.57 -29.59 -22.26
C VAL A 598 9.89 -29.78 -22.98
N GLY A 599 11.00 -29.17 -22.50
CA GLY A 599 12.32 -29.26 -23.13
C GLY A 599 12.56 -28.21 -24.23
N HIS A 600 11.78 -27.14 -24.25
CA HIS A 600 12.00 -26.01 -25.15
C HIS A 600 12.99 -24.97 -24.55
N LYS A 601 13.54 -24.13 -25.44
CA LYS A 601 14.32 -22.96 -24.98
C LYS A 601 13.42 -22.08 -24.11
N ILE A 602 13.99 -21.54 -23.01
CA ILE A 602 13.27 -20.61 -22.14
C ILE A 602 13.06 -19.26 -22.85
N PRO A 603 11.91 -18.60 -22.72
CA PRO A 603 11.66 -17.29 -23.34
C PRO A 603 12.32 -16.15 -22.58
N ALA A 604 13.60 -16.30 -22.20
CA ALA A 604 14.38 -15.34 -21.47
C ALA A 604 15.85 -15.35 -21.89
N GLY A 605 16.55 -14.24 -21.73
CA GLY A 605 17.93 -14.10 -22.13
C GLY A 605 18.14 -14.41 -23.61
N THR A 606 19.14 -15.22 -23.93
CA THR A 606 19.45 -15.65 -25.30
C THR A 606 18.44 -16.61 -25.93
N GLY A 607 17.45 -17.07 -25.16
CA GLY A 607 16.35 -17.89 -25.66
C GLY A 607 15.16 -17.11 -26.21
N LEU A 608 15.21 -15.80 -26.27
CA LEU A 608 14.23 -14.97 -26.95
C LEU A 608 14.26 -15.21 -28.45
N ARG A 609 13.09 -15.26 -29.10
CA ARG A 609 12.97 -15.50 -30.55
C ARG A 609 13.76 -14.50 -31.40
N GLU A 610 13.93 -13.28 -30.91
CA GLU A 610 14.71 -12.23 -31.57
C GLU A 610 16.19 -12.60 -31.73
N TYR A 611 16.71 -13.52 -30.90
CA TYR A 611 18.10 -13.99 -30.98
C TYR A 611 18.26 -15.26 -31.83
N ASP A 612 17.17 -15.91 -32.24
CA ASP A 612 17.25 -17.13 -33.05
C ASP A 612 17.82 -16.85 -34.46
N ASP A 613 17.61 -15.64 -34.97
CA ASP A 613 18.10 -15.21 -36.29
C ASP A 613 19.47 -14.51 -36.23
N ILE A 614 20.08 -14.37 -35.03
CA ILE A 614 21.38 -13.72 -34.86
C ILE A 614 22.50 -14.74 -35.10
N ILE A 615 23.28 -14.49 -36.12
CA ILE A 615 24.49 -15.25 -36.43
C ILE A 615 25.69 -14.52 -35.82
N VAL A 616 26.41 -15.20 -34.93
CA VAL A 616 27.64 -14.69 -34.35
C VAL A 616 28.80 -15.11 -35.25
N GLY A 617 29.46 -14.15 -35.90
CA GLY A 617 30.61 -14.37 -36.77
C GLY A 617 31.64 -13.25 -36.66
N SER A 618 32.81 -13.44 -37.26
CA SER A 618 33.80 -12.37 -37.39
C SER A 618 33.34 -11.32 -38.42
N LYS A 619 33.89 -10.13 -38.33
CA LYS A 619 33.60 -9.07 -39.30
C LYS A 619 34.00 -9.45 -40.73
N ASP A 620 35.02 -10.30 -40.85
CA ASP A 620 35.54 -10.79 -42.13
C ASP A 620 34.61 -11.86 -42.73
N GLU A 621 34.06 -12.74 -41.91
CA GLU A 621 33.01 -13.70 -42.32
C GLU A 621 31.74 -12.98 -42.78
N TYR A 622 31.31 -11.92 -42.10
CA TYR A 622 30.15 -11.12 -42.51
C TYR A 622 30.41 -10.45 -43.87
N ASN A 623 31.57 -9.87 -44.08
CA ASN A 623 31.93 -9.25 -45.36
C ASN A 623 32.00 -10.28 -46.50
N SER A 624 32.54 -11.49 -46.27
CA SER A 624 32.54 -12.57 -47.25
C SER A 624 31.13 -13.03 -47.64
N LEU A 625 30.21 -13.13 -46.64
CA LEU A 625 28.83 -13.49 -46.92
C LEU A 625 28.06 -12.39 -47.69
N LEU A 626 28.42 -11.12 -47.55
CA LEU A 626 27.86 -10.03 -48.36
C LEU A 626 28.34 -10.11 -49.81
N ILE A 627 29.61 -10.38 -50.03
CA ILE A 627 30.21 -10.54 -51.37
C ILE A 627 29.55 -11.76 -52.09
N ASP A 628 29.41 -12.88 -51.40
CA ASP A 628 28.71 -14.09 -51.94
C ASP A 628 27.23 -13.82 -52.27
N LYS A 629 26.59 -12.92 -51.58
CA LYS A 629 25.19 -12.52 -51.89
C LYS A 629 25.11 -11.60 -53.10
N GLU A 630 26.04 -10.66 -53.24
CA GLU A 630 26.07 -9.76 -54.39
C GLU A 630 26.42 -10.53 -55.66
N GLU A 631 27.36 -11.47 -55.63
CA GLU A 631 27.67 -12.34 -56.76
C GLU A 631 26.48 -13.23 -57.16
N LYS A 632 25.72 -13.74 -56.21
CA LYS A 632 24.51 -14.55 -56.50
C LYS A 632 23.34 -13.74 -57.10
N ILE A 633 23.25 -12.46 -56.75
CA ILE A 633 22.26 -11.54 -57.31
C ILE A 633 22.61 -11.19 -58.75
N ASP A 634 23.89 -10.95 -59.03
CA ASP A 634 24.36 -10.69 -60.40
C ASP A 634 24.19 -11.89 -61.34
N ILE A 635 24.45 -13.08 -60.86
CA ILE A 635 24.21 -14.34 -61.63
C ILE A 635 22.71 -14.61 -61.88
N SER A 636 21.82 -14.10 -61.01
CA SER A 636 20.38 -14.26 -61.21
C SER A 636 19.75 -13.19 -62.12
N ASN A 637 20.48 -12.18 -62.49
CA ASN A 637 20.04 -11.08 -63.38
C ASN A 637 20.68 -11.18 -64.80
N GLU A 638 21.57 -12.12 -65.04
CA GLU A 638 21.99 -12.58 -66.38
C GLU A 638 21.13 -13.80 -66.81
#